data_64a7ad003a5e433914f37c0dbdad3686
#
_entry.id   64a7ad003a5e433914f37c0dbdad3686
#
_cell.length_a   1.000
_cell.length_b   1.000
_cell.length_c   1.000
_cell.angle_alpha   90.00
_cell.angle_beta   90.00
_cell.angle_gamma   90.00
#
_symmetry.space_group_name_H-M   'P 1'
#
loop_
_entity.id
_entity.type
_entity.pdbx_description
1 polymer ?
#
loop_
_entity_poly.entity_id
_entity_poly.type
_entity_poly.pdbx_seq_one_letter_code
_entity_poly.pdbx_strand_id
1 'polypeptide(L)'
;MKAFKLTILLVLLAFPLTLPAQNPEMKAGETGSRYWVDSMAGVHAKFSGREGTFAHFGDSITVTLAFWTPLLYERKNAPEEMEQAYQLVKKYLKKECWRDWKGPQSGNEGRMTIRWAHKNIDGWLERLNPEVALMMFGTNDLDSVGLGDYKKKTREVVQKCLDNGTVVLLSTIPPRSGLAEKAAVYADAVRKIAREIKVPLIDFHSEVLKRRPDDWDGALDKFAQYKGYDVPTLLARDGVHPSNPNKYQSDYSNEALRCCGFSLRNYLVLMKYADVLKSLGLVSLAKGKAVTFKPQARQRGIINPPNQPWFPRAPSLPRPRGQTIEVLNVQELIRALEQVKPGGTILLADGHYMMPHYVELKTDNVSLRGASGHRERVIIDGARSRDGELIGITGCSGATIADLTIQNTQYNGFKVNSETNVQKLTIYNCIIHNIWQRGVKGVKVPKKDREVIRPKRCRVQYCLFYNDRPKRLSDDPHDIAGGNYVGGIDLMYAKNWVISDNVFIGIQGRTREARGAIFIWFDSQDCVIERNIIIDCDAGICLGNPHRANGINTHCLRCVVRNNFITRATEGGIVTVYTQDCKVLNNTIHEPASRLGRLIRLVYDNDGLLIANNLLSGPKIRNESDSKIKTINNLEKDATAAFVNPSQGNLHLTPRAADAINKAKLLSEVTDDIDREPRGAKPDIGADELTP
;
A
#
# COMPACT_ATOMS: atom_id res chain seq x y z
N MET A 1 -9.84 -94.98 -0.65
CA MET A 1 -9.58 -94.81 -2.06
C MET A 1 -8.54 -93.67 -2.20
N LYS A 2 -7.52 -93.92 -3.00
CA LYS A 2 -6.19 -93.36 -2.92
C LYS A 2 -6.10 -91.86 -3.27
N ALA A 3 -5.47 -91.12 -2.38
CA ALA A 3 -5.06 -89.70 -2.62
C ALA A 3 -3.75 -89.68 -3.42
N PHE A 4 -3.70 -88.95 -4.51
CA PHE A 4 -2.50 -88.66 -5.26
C PHE A 4 -1.89 -87.35 -4.74
N LYS A 5 -0.69 -87.44 -4.15
CA LYS A 5 0.14 -86.27 -3.84
C LYS A 5 0.90 -85.80 -5.09
N LEU A 6 0.68 -84.62 -5.56
CA LEU A 6 1.49 -83.98 -6.60
C LEU A 6 2.54 -83.07 -5.94
N THR A 7 3.77 -83.43 -6.02
CA THR A 7 4.92 -82.71 -5.54
C THR A 7 5.37 -81.74 -6.67
N ILE A 8 5.15 -80.45 -6.51
CA ILE A 8 5.69 -79.43 -7.44
C ILE A 8 7.09 -79.02 -6.95
N LEU A 9 8.10 -79.35 -7.75
CA LEU A 9 9.50 -78.95 -7.57
C LEU A 9 9.64 -77.46 -8.05
N LEU A 10 9.84 -76.52 -7.10
CA LEU A 10 10.17 -75.17 -7.38
C LEU A 10 11.64 -75.00 -7.68
N VAL A 11 11.99 -74.80 -8.95
CA VAL A 11 13.37 -74.44 -9.35
C VAL A 11 13.51 -72.95 -9.14
N LEU A 12 14.23 -72.55 -8.13
CA LEU A 12 14.66 -71.15 -7.89
C LEU A 12 15.78 -70.83 -8.88
N LEU A 13 15.46 -70.17 -9.96
CA LEU A 13 16.42 -69.44 -10.79
C LEU A 13 16.80 -68.15 -10.09
N ALA A 14 17.97 -68.13 -9.46
CA ALA A 14 18.61 -66.95 -8.91
C ALA A 14 19.08 -66.06 -10.08
N PHE A 15 18.32 -65.04 -10.41
CA PHE A 15 18.86 -63.90 -11.15
C PHE A 15 19.59 -62.98 -10.20
N PRO A 16 20.82 -62.55 -10.50
CA PRO A 16 21.47 -61.54 -9.67
C PRO A 16 20.70 -60.19 -9.84
N LEU A 17 20.04 -59.74 -8.79
CA LEU A 17 19.59 -58.37 -8.64
C LEU A 17 20.84 -57.47 -8.65
N THR A 18 21.18 -56.93 -9.80
CA THR A 18 22.06 -55.76 -9.86
C THR A 18 21.32 -54.60 -9.24
N LEU A 19 21.67 -54.29 -8.01
CA LEU A 19 21.34 -53.01 -7.35
C LEU A 19 21.77 -51.89 -8.29
N PRO A 20 20.92 -50.88 -8.55
CA PRO A 20 21.36 -49.70 -9.25
C PRO A 20 22.51 -49.07 -8.48
N ALA A 21 23.55 -48.69 -9.20
CA ALA A 21 24.77 -48.09 -8.66
C ALA A 21 24.41 -47.04 -7.63
N GLN A 22 24.89 -47.19 -6.43
CA GLN A 22 24.88 -46.18 -5.37
C GLN A 22 25.50 -44.92 -5.98
N ASN A 23 24.68 -43.87 -6.11
CA ASN A 23 25.20 -42.52 -6.34
C ASN A 23 26.22 -42.25 -5.22
N PRO A 24 27.39 -41.70 -5.54
CA PRO A 24 28.37 -41.37 -4.51
C PRO A 24 27.69 -40.47 -3.48
N GLU A 25 27.68 -40.92 -2.21
CA GLU A 25 27.24 -40.12 -1.09
C GLU A 25 27.92 -38.77 -1.15
N MET A 26 27.15 -37.72 -1.39
CA MET A 26 27.61 -36.36 -1.20
C MET A 26 27.92 -36.20 0.30
N LYS A 27 29.19 -36.17 0.65
CA LYS A 27 29.66 -35.83 1.99
C LYS A 27 29.03 -34.50 2.39
N ALA A 28 28.54 -34.39 3.61
CA ALA A 28 27.88 -33.24 4.23
C ALA A 28 28.74 -31.95 4.28
N GLY A 29 29.69 -31.76 3.37
CA GLY A 29 30.59 -30.61 3.21
C GLY A 29 30.52 -29.90 1.87
N GLU A 30 29.76 -30.41 0.88
CA GLU A 30 29.76 -29.81 -0.47
C GLU A 30 28.70 -28.70 -0.72
N THR A 31 27.90 -28.31 0.26
CA THR A 31 27.04 -27.12 0.18
C THR A 31 27.86 -25.82 0.17
N GLY A 32 29.17 -25.88 0.40
CA GLY A 32 30.12 -24.77 0.37
C GLY A 32 30.98 -24.66 -0.90
N SER A 33 30.75 -25.47 -1.94
CA SER A 33 31.58 -25.41 -3.17
C SER A 33 31.34 -24.10 -3.91
N ARG A 34 32.35 -23.26 -3.96
CA ARG A 34 32.38 -21.95 -4.63
C ARG A 34 32.74 -22.06 -6.12
N TYR A 35 32.35 -23.14 -6.78
CA TYR A 35 32.65 -23.45 -8.20
C TYR A 35 32.22 -22.38 -9.20
N TRP A 36 31.34 -21.50 -8.79
CA TRP A 36 30.73 -20.44 -9.59
C TRP A 36 31.39 -19.05 -9.39
N VAL A 37 32.22 -18.84 -8.36
CA VAL A 37 32.68 -17.52 -7.97
C VAL A 37 33.46 -16.82 -9.07
N ASP A 38 34.49 -17.45 -9.62
CA ASP A 38 35.34 -16.84 -10.66
C ASP A 38 34.55 -16.55 -11.94
N SER A 39 33.62 -17.48 -12.31
CA SER A 39 32.75 -17.30 -13.47
C SER A 39 31.84 -16.08 -13.28
N MET A 40 31.19 -15.97 -12.10
CA MET A 40 30.26 -14.89 -11.81
C MET A 40 30.98 -13.55 -11.56
N ALA A 41 32.20 -13.56 -11.07
CA ALA A 41 33.04 -12.34 -11.02
C ALA A 41 33.33 -11.81 -12.44
N GLY A 42 33.66 -12.69 -13.39
CA GLY A 42 33.85 -12.33 -14.79
C GLY A 42 32.56 -11.84 -15.49
N VAL A 43 31.39 -12.36 -15.09
CA VAL A 43 30.08 -11.89 -15.56
C VAL A 43 29.81 -10.50 -14.97
N HIS A 44 29.92 -10.35 -13.66
CA HIS A 44 29.67 -9.08 -12.97
C HIS A 44 30.59 -7.95 -13.45
N ALA A 45 31.81 -8.24 -13.83
CA ALA A 45 32.74 -7.24 -14.40
C ALA A 45 32.20 -6.58 -15.69
N LYS A 46 31.23 -7.18 -16.37
CA LYS A 46 30.54 -6.61 -17.55
C LYS A 46 29.29 -5.83 -17.19
N PHE A 47 28.85 -5.89 -15.94
CA PHE A 47 27.62 -5.25 -15.52
C PHE A 47 27.74 -3.71 -15.58
N SER A 48 26.80 -3.07 -16.25
CA SER A 48 26.74 -1.62 -16.44
C SER A 48 25.47 -0.98 -15.89
N GLY A 49 24.65 -1.75 -15.17
CA GLY A 49 23.39 -1.29 -14.60
C GLY A 49 23.57 -0.65 -13.21
N ARG A 50 22.47 -0.56 -12.49
CA ARG A 50 22.43 0.02 -11.15
C ARG A 50 22.70 -1.07 -10.09
N GLU A 51 23.78 -0.89 -9.34
CA GLU A 51 24.17 -1.78 -8.23
C GLU A 51 23.04 -1.94 -7.20
N GLY A 52 22.99 -3.10 -6.57
CA GLY A 52 21.98 -3.44 -5.58
C GLY A 52 20.61 -3.78 -6.17
N THR A 53 20.50 -4.06 -7.46
CA THR A 53 19.26 -4.50 -8.11
C THR A 53 19.17 -6.03 -8.18
N PHE A 54 18.02 -6.59 -7.80
CA PHE A 54 17.76 -8.02 -7.76
C PHE A 54 16.40 -8.35 -8.37
N ALA A 55 16.38 -8.95 -9.55
CA ALA A 55 15.17 -9.40 -10.22
C ALA A 55 14.80 -10.84 -9.83
N HIS A 56 13.50 -11.15 -9.87
CA HIS A 56 12.99 -12.48 -9.59
C HIS A 56 12.22 -12.98 -10.81
N PHE A 57 12.84 -13.81 -11.63
CA PHE A 57 12.21 -14.41 -12.82
C PHE A 57 11.59 -15.76 -12.46
N GLY A 58 10.29 -15.93 -12.74
CA GLY A 58 9.59 -17.16 -12.38
C GLY A 58 8.08 -17.13 -12.60
N ASP A 59 7.42 -18.18 -12.10
CA ASP A 59 5.98 -18.42 -12.23
C ASP A 59 5.17 -17.97 -11.00
N SER A 60 4.00 -18.61 -10.78
CA SER A 60 3.09 -18.33 -9.65
C SER A 60 3.77 -18.40 -8.29
N ILE A 61 4.75 -19.28 -8.11
CA ILE A 61 5.50 -19.42 -6.86
C ILE A 61 6.40 -18.18 -6.63
N THR A 62 6.75 -17.43 -7.67
CA THR A 62 7.64 -16.26 -7.62
C THR A 62 6.88 -14.93 -7.59
N VAL A 63 5.76 -14.79 -8.32
CA VAL A 63 5.00 -13.54 -8.36
C VAL A 63 4.26 -13.23 -7.06
N THR A 64 3.94 -14.25 -6.26
CA THR A 64 3.19 -14.09 -5.00
C THR A 64 3.90 -13.21 -3.98
N LEU A 65 3.11 -12.46 -3.20
CA LEU A 65 3.62 -11.67 -2.07
C LEU A 65 4.10 -12.54 -0.88
N ALA A 66 3.81 -13.83 -0.85
CA ALA A 66 4.37 -14.75 0.13
C ALA A 66 5.86 -15.03 -0.09
N PHE A 67 6.36 -14.76 -1.31
CA PHE A 67 7.77 -14.89 -1.64
C PHE A 67 8.49 -13.53 -1.55
N TRP A 68 9.64 -13.49 -0.90
CA TRP A 68 10.59 -12.40 -0.73
C TRP A 68 10.07 -11.21 0.09
N THR A 69 8.85 -10.73 -0.19
CA THR A 69 8.23 -9.60 0.51
C THR A 69 8.14 -9.76 2.04
N PRO A 70 7.84 -10.95 2.61
CA PRO A 70 7.79 -11.12 4.06
C PRO A 70 9.10 -10.84 4.80
N LEU A 71 10.24 -10.93 4.13
CA LEU A 71 11.54 -10.58 4.71
C LEU A 71 11.65 -9.10 5.11
N LEU A 72 10.83 -8.22 4.54
CA LEU A 72 10.75 -6.80 4.92
C LEU A 72 10.20 -6.58 6.32
N TYR A 73 9.34 -7.49 6.76
CA TYR A 73 8.60 -7.39 8.02
C TYR A 73 9.31 -8.14 9.15
N GLU A 74 8.55 -8.69 10.06
CA GLU A 74 9.07 -9.49 11.14
C GLU A 74 9.68 -10.81 10.62
N ARG A 75 10.83 -11.20 11.17
CA ARG A 75 11.49 -12.50 10.93
C ARG A 75 11.56 -13.24 12.27
N LYS A 76 10.41 -13.79 12.65
CA LYS A 76 10.27 -14.52 13.91
C LYS A 76 11.28 -15.66 13.98
N ASN A 77 11.92 -15.80 15.12
CA ASN A 77 12.82 -16.91 15.42
C ASN A 77 13.91 -17.14 14.35
N ALA A 78 14.31 -16.07 13.62
CA ALA A 78 15.36 -16.18 12.62
C ALA A 78 16.69 -16.58 13.27
N PRO A 79 17.41 -17.57 12.73
CA PRO A 79 18.77 -17.88 13.18
C PRO A 79 19.69 -16.68 13.00
N GLU A 80 20.73 -16.57 13.83
CA GLU A 80 21.65 -15.42 13.81
C GLU A 80 22.28 -15.22 12.42
N GLU A 81 22.69 -16.30 11.76
CA GLU A 81 23.26 -16.26 10.41
C GLU A 81 22.26 -15.72 9.37
N MET A 82 20.96 -16.00 9.53
CA MET A 82 19.92 -15.44 8.66
C MET A 82 19.74 -13.94 8.91
N GLU A 83 19.74 -13.51 10.16
CA GLU A 83 19.63 -12.10 10.48
C GLU A 83 20.85 -11.30 9.98
N GLN A 84 22.08 -11.85 10.11
CA GLN A 84 23.28 -11.28 9.54
C GLN A 84 23.21 -11.19 8.00
N ALA A 85 22.71 -12.24 7.34
CA ALA A 85 22.48 -12.24 5.89
C ALA A 85 21.44 -11.17 5.49
N TYR A 86 20.37 -11.07 6.25
CA TYR A 86 19.34 -10.06 6.02
C TYR A 86 19.87 -8.63 6.18
N GLN A 87 20.63 -8.33 7.23
CA GLN A 87 21.19 -6.99 7.45
C GLN A 87 22.14 -6.59 6.30
N LEU A 88 22.91 -7.55 5.80
CA LEU A 88 23.78 -7.34 4.65
C LEU A 88 22.98 -7.04 3.38
N VAL A 89 21.98 -7.87 3.07
CA VAL A 89 21.11 -7.72 1.90
C VAL A 89 20.29 -6.43 2.00
N LYS A 90 19.71 -6.13 3.17
CA LYS A 90 18.93 -4.91 3.40
C LYS A 90 19.71 -3.64 3.14
N LYS A 91 21.00 -3.63 3.50
CA LYS A 91 21.87 -2.48 3.30
C LYS A 91 22.20 -2.26 1.82
N TYR A 92 22.29 -3.32 1.04
CA TYR A 92 22.72 -3.31 -0.35
C TYR A 92 21.56 -3.19 -1.34
N LEU A 93 20.50 -3.96 -1.12
CA LEU A 93 19.38 -4.12 -2.05
C LEU A 93 18.57 -2.84 -2.23
N LYS A 94 18.28 -2.48 -3.47
CA LYS A 94 17.39 -1.35 -3.82
C LYS A 94 15.95 -1.63 -3.39
N LYS A 95 15.26 -0.58 -2.97
CA LYS A 95 13.93 -0.64 -2.35
C LYS A 95 12.90 -1.35 -3.21
N GLU A 96 12.84 -1.03 -4.49
CA GLU A 96 11.90 -1.61 -5.45
C GLU A 96 12.05 -3.12 -5.64
N CYS A 97 13.25 -3.67 -5.40
CA CYS A 97 13.53 -5.10 -5.55
C CYS A 97 12.91 -5.96 -4.44
N TRP A 98 12.46 -5.35 -3.34
CA TRP A 98 11.81 -6.09 -2.27
C TRP A 98 10.37 -6.47 -2.59
N ARG A 99 9.62 -5.60 -3.30
CA ARG A 99 8.19 -5.77 -3.47
C ARG A 99 7.68 -5.35 -4.86
N ASP A 100 8.30 -4.33 -5.48
CA ASP A 100 7.68 -3.65 -6.61
C ASP A 100 7.96 -4.33 -7.95
N TRP A 101 9.04 -5.11 -8.05
CA TRP A 101 9.36 -5.86 -9.27
C TRP A 101 8.54 -7.16 -9.36
N LYS A 102 7.21 -7.02 -9.43
CA LYS A 102 6.21 -8.07 -9.58
C LYS A 102 5.40 -7.91 -10.87
N GLY A 103 4.88 -9.02 -11.35
CA GLY A 103 4.07 -9.07 -12.56
C GLY A 103 4.87 -9.34 -13.85
N PRO A 104 4.17 -9.48 -15.00
CA PRO A 104 4.75 -9.92 -16.27
C PRO A 104 5.84 -8.98 -16.78
N GLN A 105 5.72 -7.70 -16.48
CA GLN A 105 6.71 -6.69 -16.85
C GLN A 105 8.04 -6.84 -16.10
N SER A 106 8.02 -7.53 -14.97
CA SER A 106 9.20 -7.79 -14.12
C SER A 106 9.67 -9.24 -14.18
N GLY A 107 9.17 -10.01 -15.15
CA GLY A 107 9.61 -11.37 -15.40
C GLY A 107 9.01 -12.43 -14.48
N ASN A 108 7.92 -12.12 -13.78
CA ASN A 108 7.23 -13.10 -12.96
C ASN A 108 5.71 -12.99 -13.12
N GLU A 109 5.08 -14.16 -13.44
CA GLU A 109 3.64 -14.23 -13.72
C GLU A 109 3.12 -15.65 -13.47
N GLY A 110 1.87 -15.76 -13.03
CA GLY A 110 1.23 -17.05 -12.78
C GLY A 110 1.11 -17.92 -14.02
N ARG A 111 1.24 -19.25 -13.87
CA ARG A 111 1.10 -20.27 -14.94
C ARG A 111 2.13 -20.18 -16.07
N MET A 112 3.19 -19.41 -15.93
CA MET A 112 4.21 -19.23 -16.98
C MET A 112 5.23 -20.39 -16.97
N THR A 113 5.78 -20.66 -18.16
CA THR A 113 6.78 -21.69 -18.43
C THR A 113 8.10 -21.06 -18.84
N ILE A 114 9.16 -21.86 -18.97
CA ILE A 114 10.46 -21.41 -19.51
C ILE A 114 10.34 -20.87 -20.94
N ARG A 115 9.33 -21.32 -21.72
CA ARG A 115 9.08 -20.78 -23.06
C ARG A 115 8.69 -19.32 -23.03
N TRP A 116 7.87 -18.93 -22.04
CA TRP A 116 7.51 -17.54 -21.84
C TRP A 116 8.71 -16.69 -21.42
N ALA A 117 9.54 -17.19 -20.49
CA ALA A 117 10.77 -16.51 -20.13
C ALA A 117 11.70 -16.32 -21.36
N HIS A 118 11.90 -17.36 -22.15
CA HIS A 118 12.70 -17.31 -23.35
C HIS A 118 12.23 -16.26 -24.36
N LYS A 119 10.93 -16.07 -24.50
CA LYS A 119 10.34 -15.06 -25.40
C LYS A 119 10.53 -13.62 -24.89
N ASN A 120 10.57 -13.40 -23.58
CA ASN A 120 10.46 -12.07 -23.00
C ASN A 120 11.73 -11.56 -22.28
N ILE A 121 12.74 -12.42 -22.10
CA ILE A 121 13.92 -12.11 -21.29
C ILE A 121 14.68 -10.87 -21.76
N ASP A 122 14.79 -10.65 -23.06
CA ASP A 122 15.50 -9.49 -23.61
C ASP A 122 14.84 -8.18 -23.17
N GLY A 123 13.50 -8.10 -23.26
CA GLY A 123 12.75 -6.94 -22.81
C GLY A 123 12.78 -6.73 -21.28
N TRP A 124 12.95 -7.79 -20.48
CA TRP A 124 13.15 -7.65 -19.04
C TRP A 124 14.55 -7.14 -18.70
N LEU A 125 15.57 -7.64 -19.38
CA LEU A 125 16.95 -7.20 -19.21
C LEU A 125 17.11 -5.74 -19.65
N GLU A 126 16.54 -5.33 -20.77
CA GLU A 126 16.53 -3.94 -21.23
C GLU A 126 15.88 -3.00 -20.20
N ARG A 127 14.72 -3.39 -19.65
CA ARG A 127 13.98 -2.54 -18.72
C ARG A 127 14.53 -2.52 -17.31
N LEU A 128 14.88 -3.67 -16.73
CA LEU A 128 15.26 -3.81 -15.33
C LEU A 128 16.76 -3.68 -15.14
N ASN A 129 17.54 -4.12 -16.10
CA ASN A 129 18.99 -4.25 -16.09
C ASN A 129 19.50 -4.67 -14.68
N PRO A 130 19.11 -5.87 -14.19
CA PRO A 130 19.38 -6.28 -12.84
C PRO A 130 20.84 -6.72 -12.65
N GLU A 131 21.45 -6.36 -11.52
CA GLU A 131 22.77 -6.82 -11.14
C GLU A 131 22.79 -8.31 -10.85
N VAL A 132 21.75 -8.80 -10.17
CA VAL A 132 21.54 -10.22 -9.85
C VAL A 132 20.11 -10.60 -10.22
N ALA A 133 19.90 -11.83 -10.70
CA ALA A 133 18.58 -12.36 -11.00
C ALA A 133 18.40 -13.76 -10.39
N LEU A 134 17.33 -13.96 -9.62
CA LEU A 134 16.82 -15.29 -9.29
C LEU A 134 16.05 -15.83 -10.49
N MET A 135 16.24 -17.08 -10.86
CA MET A 135 15.47 -17.74 -11.91
C MET A 135 14.92 -19.08 -11.43
N MET A 136 13.57 -19.22 -11.45
CA MET A 136 12.88 -20.47 -11.15
C MET A 136 11.64 -20.63 -12.03
N PHE A 137 11.77 -21.42 -13.10
CA PHE A 137 10.68 -21.97 -13.92
C PHE A 137 10.76 -23.47 -13.90
N GLY A 138 9.68 -24.17 -14.26
CA GLY A 138 9.64 -25.61 -14.33
C GLY A 138 8.38 -26.25 -13.78
N THR A 139 7.72 -25.64 -12.81
CA THR A 139 6.51 -26.19 -12.17
C THR A 139 5.38 -26.37 -13.18
N ASN A 140 5.14 -25.39 -14.05
CA ASN A 140 4.15 -25.48 -15.13
C ASN A 140 4.71 -26.21 -16.37
N ASP A 141 6.02 -26.25 -16.51
CA ASP A 141 6.69 -26.97 -17.61
C ASP A 141 6.50 -28.48 -17.49
N LEU A 142 6.32 -29.03 -16.27
CA LEU A 142 6.03 -30.44 -16.07
C LEU A 142 4.82 -30.92 -16.88
N ASP A 143 3.84 -30.06 -17.11
CA ASP A 143 2.62 -30.45 -17.84
C ASP A 143 2.74 -30.24 -19.37
N SER A 144 3.53 -29.27 -19.83
CA SER A 144 3.42 -28.75 -21.19
C SER A 144 4.72 -28.61 -21.98
N VAL A 145 5.89 -28.75 -21.34
CA VAL A 145 7.19 -28.57 -21.99
C VAL A 145 8.06 -29.84 -21.82
N GLY A 146 8.46 -30.44 -22.92
CA GLY A 146 9.35 -31.60 -22.87
C GLY A 146 10.73 -31.26 -22.29
N LEU A 147 11.35 -32.22 -21.59
CA LEU A 147 12.62 -32.05 -20.88
C LEU A 147 13.74 -31.48 -21.76
N GLY A 148 13.81 -31.90 -23.04
CA GLY A 148 14.82 -31.41 -24.01
C GLY A 148 14.68 -29.92 -24.28
N ASP A 149 13.46 -29.46 -24.56
CA ASP A 149 13.14 -28.04 -24.80
C ASP A 149 13.32 -27.21 -23.50
N TYR A 150 12.91 -27.76 -22.36
CA TYR A 150 13.13 -27.13 -21.05
C TYR A 150 14.62 -26.87 -20.78
N LYS A 151 15.48 -27.90 -20.98
CA LYS A 151 16.93 -27.77 -20.80
C LYS A 151 17.53 -26.73 -21.75
N LYS A 152 17.17 -26.78 -23.03
CA LYS A 152 17.66 -25.86 -24.05
C LYS A 152 17.31 -24.42 -23.69
N LYS A 153 16.02 -24.15 -23.46
CA LYS A 153 15.53 -22.78 -23.18
C LYS A 153 16.03 -22.24 -21.85
N THR A 154 16.18 -23.11 -20.84
CA THR A 154 16.77 -22.68 -19.56
C THR A 154 18.21 -22.20 -19.76
N ARG A 155 19.03 -22.92 -20.54
CA ARG A 155 20.40 -22.47 -20.86
C ARG A 155 20.41 -21.14 -21.60
N GLU A 156 19.58 -21.00 -22.63
CA GLU A 156 19.50 -19.80 -23.45
C GLU A 156 19.09 -18.57 -22.63
N VAL A 157 18.11 -18.71 -21.73
CA VAL A 157 17.65 -17.63 -20.86
C VAL A 157 18.71 -17.25 -19.83
N VAL A 158 19.37 -18.25 -19.21
CA VAL A 158 20.49 -17.99 -18.29
C VAL A 158 21.62 -17.29 -19.04
N GLN A 159 22.01 -17.78 -20.22
CA GLN A 159 23.11 -17.19 -20.99
C GLN A 159 22.85 -15.73 -21.34
N LYS A 160 21.63 -15.37 -21.76
CA LYS A 160 21.26 -13.96 -22.02
C LYS A 160 21.45 -13.07 -20.79
N CYS A 161 21.11 -13.56 -19.58
CA CYS A 161 21.39 -12.83 -18.35
C CYS A 161 22.91 -12.64 -18.14
N LEU A 162 23.70 -13.69 -18.34
CA LEU A 162 25.16 -13.63 -18.19
C LEU A 162 25.81 -12.69 -19.22
N ASP A 163 25.31 -12.66 -20.44
CA ASP A 163 25.77 -11.75 -21.50
C ASP A 163 25.48 -10.29 -21.16
N ASN A 164 24.38 -10.02 -20.45
CA ASN A 164 24.02 -8.70 -19.90
C ASN A 164 24.88 -8.28 -18.69
N GLY A 165 25.74 -9.17 -18.18
CA GLY A 165 26.49 -8.91 -16.93
C GLY A 165 25.70 -9.23 -15.65
N THR A 166 24.48 -9.78 -15.77
CA THR A 166 23.61 -10.16 -14.66
C THR A 166 24.04 -11.48 -14.05
N VAL A 167 24.37 -11.51 -12.76
CA VAL A 167 24.67 -12.75 -12.01
C VAL A 167 23.37 -13.53 -11.79
N VAL A 168 23.34 -14.82 -12.15
CA VAL A 168 22.11 -15.64 -12.03
C VAL A 168 22.19 -16.58 -10.85
N LEU A 169 21.19 -16.51 -9.95
CA LEU A 169 20.87 -17.54 -8.94
C LEU A 169 19.83 -18.49 -9.55
N LEU A 170 20.27 -19.67 -9.96
CA LEU A 170 19.38 -20.66 -10.58
C LEU A 170 18.76 -21.54 -9.49
N SER A 171 17.43 -21.68 -9.46
CA SER A 171 16.72 -22.48 -8.46
C SER A 171 16.04 -23.69 -9.08
N THR A 172 16.14 -24.86 -8.41
CA THR A 172 15.26 -25.98 -8.71
C THR A 172 13.84 -25.69 -8.29
N ILE A 173 12.86 -26.30 -8.98
CA ILE A 173 11.45 -26.31 -8.55
C ILE A 173 11.29 -27.21 -7.32
N PRO A 174 10.25 -27.03 -6.49
CA PRO A 174 9.90 -28.00 -5.44
C PRO A 174 9.42 -29.32 -6.05
N PRO A 175 9.32 -30.42 -5.29
CA PRO A 175 8.57 -31.58 -5.74
C PRO A 175 7.10 -31.21 -6.01
N ARG A 176 6.38 -32.06 -6.77
CA ARG A 176 4.98 -31.82 -7.13
C ARG A 176 4.14 -33.06 -6.91
N SER A 177 2.98 -32.88 -6.28
CA SER A 177 2.02 -33.99 -6.04
C SER A 177 1.62 -34.66 -7.36
N GLY A 178 1.59 -35.98 -7.38
CA GLY A 178 1.28 -36.77 -8.57
C GLY A 178 2.34 -36.75 -9.68
N LEU A 179 3.39 -35.91 -9.59
CA LEU A 179 4.46 -35.79 -10.57
C LEU A 179 5.86 -35.74 -9.91
N ALA A 180 6.03 -36.36 -8.74
CA ALA A 180 7.25 -36.26 -7.95
C ALA A 180 8.51 -36.72 -8.72
N GLU A 181 8.45 -37.86 -9.41
CA GLU A 181 9.56 -38.39 -10.23
C GLU A 181 9.91 -37.45 -11.39
N LYS A 182 8.89 -36.93 -12.08
CA LYS A 182 9.10 -35.98 -13.18
C LYS A 182 9.71 -34.68 -12.67
N ALA A 183 9.26 -34.15 -11.53
CA ALA A 183 9.82 -32.98 -10.87
C ALA A 183 11.29 -33.20 -10.49
N ALA A 184 11.65 -34.37 -9.99
CA ALA A 184 13.04 -34.73 -9.69
C ALA A 184 13.93 -34.69 -10.93
N VAL A 185 13.46 -35.21 -12.08
CA VAL A 185 14.19 -35.19 -13.36
C VAL A 185 14.44 -33.75 -13.85
N TYR A 186 13.44 -32.85 -13.69
CA TYR A 186 13.60 -31.43 -14.04
C TYR A 186 14.52 -30.70 -13.06
N ALA A 187 14.45 -31.02 -11.77
CA ALA A 187 15.39 -30.50 -10.78
C ALA A 187 16.83 -30.95 -11.05
N ASP A 188 17.05 -32.20 -11.44
CA ASP A 188 18.37 -32.71 -11.86
C ASP A 188 18.90 -32.00 -13.11
N ALA A 189 18.03 -31.69 -14.06
CA ALA A 189 18.42 -30.89 -15.22
C ALA A 189 18.92 -29.50 -14.82
N VAL A 190 18.25 -28.84 -13.88
CA VAL A 190 18.65 -27.52 -13.34
C VAL A 190 19.99 -27.62 -12.61
N ARG A 191 20.22 -28.65 -11.76
CA ARG A 191 21.51 -28.90 -11.09
C ARG A 191 22.66 -29.06 -12.09
N LYS A 192 22.44 -29.83 -13.16
CA LYS A 192 23.42 -30.01 -14.24
C LYS A 192 23.72 -28.71 -14.96
N ILE A 193 22.70 -27.97 -15.35
CA ILE A 193 22.85 -26.66 -16.00
C ILE A 193 23.63 -25.68 -15.11
N ALA A 194 23.29 -25.59 -13.81
CA ALA A 194 23.98 -24.72 -12.89
C ALA A 194 25.49 -25.01 -12.80
N ARG A 195 25.87 -26.30 -12.77
CA ARG A 195 27.27 -26.74 -12.73
C ARG A 195 27.99 -26.49 -14.06
N GLU A 196 27.36 -26.81 -15.20
CA GLU A 196 27.89 -26.62 -16.54
C GLU A 196 28.21 -25.15 -16.85
N ILE A 197 27.26 -24.27 -16.55
CA ILE A 197 27.37 -22.82 -16.82
C ILE A 197 28.11 -22.10 -15.66
N LYS A 198 28.36 -22.78 -14.56
CA LYS A 198 28.99 -22.26 -13.33
C LYS A 198 28.23 -21.07 -12.74
N VAL A 199 26.92 -21.23 -12.47
CA VAL A 199 26.09 -20.27 -11.75
C VAL A 199 25.72 -20.77 -10.37
N PRO A 200 25.48 -19.88 -9.37
CA PRO A 200 24.99 -20.26 -8.05
C PRO A 200 23.69 -21.04 -8.13
N LEU A 201 23.59 -22.14 -7.37
CA LEU A 201 22.41 -22.99 -7.29
C LEU A 201 21.68 -22.81 -5.96
N ILE A 202 20.37 -22.73 -6.01
CA ILE A 202 19.44 -22.90 -4.88
C ILE A 202 18.70 -24.21 -5.10
N ASP A 203 19.06 -25.25 -4.35
CA ASP A 203 18.44 -26.57 -4.50
C ASP A 203 17.21 -26.72 -3.59
N PHE A 204 16.15 -26.00 -3.97
CA PHE A 204 14.90 -26.00 -3.22
C PHE A 204 14.24 -27.39 -3.19
N HIS A 205 14.32 -28.16 -4.29
CA HIS A 205 13.81 -29.52 -4.37
C HIS A 205 14.42 -30.42 -3.29
N SER A 206 15.76 -30.49 -3.22
CA SER A 206 16.44 -31.34 -2.23
C SER A 206 16.19 -30.87 -0.81
N GLU A 207 16.10 -29.56 -0.56
CA GLU A 207 15.82 -29.04 0.78
C GLU A 207 14.40 -29.40 1.28
N VAL A 208 13.42 -29.45 0.38
CA VAL A 208 12.07 -29.93 0.72
C VAL A 208 12.10 -31.39 1.13
N LEU A 209 12.70 -32.26 0.31
CA LEU A 209 12.77 -33.70 0.58
C LEU A 209 13.63 -34.04 1.81
N LYS A 210 14.75 -33.34 2.02
CA LYS A 210 15.61 -33.51 3.19
C LYS A 210 14.87 -33.17 4.50
N ARG A 211 14.05 -32.14 4.50
CA ARG A 211 13.32 -31.70 5.69
C ARG A 211 12.09 -32.54 5.99
N ARG A 212 11.43 -33.05 4.95
CA ARG A 212 10.22 -33.89 5.04
C ARG A 212 10.23 -34.95 3.94
N PRO A 213 10.98 -36.04 4.13
CA PRO A 213 11.16 -37.06 3.09
C PRO A 213 9.85 -37.78 2.71
N ASP A 214 8.95 -37.99 3.68
CA ASP A 214 7.77 -38.85 3.52
C ASP A 214 6.45 -38.06 3.49
N ASP A 215 6.47 -36.79 3.84
CA ASP A 215 5.25 -36.00 4.06
C ASP A 215 5.35 -34.52 3.71
N TRP A 216 6.16 -34.20 2.70
CA TRP A 216 6.29 -32.86 2.14
C TRP A 216 5.02 -32.39 1.43
N ASP A 217 4.19 -33.32 0.95
CA ASP A 217 3.02 -33.07 0.11
C ASP A 217 1.78 -32.75 0.94
N GLY A 218 1.29 -31.54 0.85
CA GLY A 218 0.06 -31.11 1.52
C GLY A 218 -1.20 -31.76 0.95
N ALA A 219 -1.16 -32.35 -0.25
CA ALA A 219 -2.29 -33.03 -0.86
C ALA A 219 -2.63 -34.39 -0.22
N LEU A 220 -1.70 -34.97 0.56
CA LEU A 220 -1.90 -36.25 1.24
C LEU A 220 -3.15 -36.25 2.14
N ASP A 221 -3.84 -37.39 2.22
CA ASP A 221 -5.09 -37.55 2.99
C ASP A 221 -4.92 -37.22 4.48
N LYS A 222 -3.77 -37.50 5.06
CA LYS A 222 -3.49 -37.14 6.47
C LYS A 222 -3.55 -35.63 6.76
N PHE A 223 -3.58 -34.78 5.74
CA PHE A 223 -3.74 -33.34 5.84
C PHE A 223 -5.12 -32.85 5.39
N ALA A 224 -6.11 -33.75 5.19
CA ALA A 224 -7.45 -33.42 4.66
C ALA A 224 -8.20 -32.35 5.48
N GLN A 225 -7.91 -32.24 6.78
CA GLN A 225 -8.52 -31.24 7.69
C GLN A 225 -8.05 -29.81 7.41
N TYR A 226 -6.95 -29.62 6.70
CA TYR A 226 -6.41 -28.29 6.35
C TYR A 226 -6.95 -27.80 5.02
N LYS A 227 -6.93 -26.47 4.79
CA LYS A 227 -7.43 -25.85 3.55
C LYS A 227 -6.36 -24.99 2.87
N GLY A 228 -6.29 -25.07 1.55
CA GLY A 228 -5.47 -24.20 0.72
C GLY A 228 -3.99 -24.21 1.14
N TYR A 229 -3.46 -23.04 1.46
CA TYR A 229 -2.08 -22.85 1.87
C TYR A 229 -1.83 -23.06 3.37
N ASP A 230 -2.88 -23.16 4.18
CA ASP A 230 -2.80 -23.26 5.65
C ASP A 230 -2.59 -24.70 6.15
N VAL A 231 -1.71 -25.43 5.48
CA VAL A 231 -1.33 -26.79 5.82
C VAL A 231 0.11 -26.83 6.36
N PRO A 232 0.38 -27.44 7.55
CA PRO A 232 1.70 -27.40 8.19
C PRO A 232 2.67 -28.44 7.59
N THR A 233 2.93 -28.32 6.30
CA THR A 233 3.93 -29.09 5.55
C THR A 233 4.63 -28.15 4.55
N LEU A 234 5.37 -28.65 3.56
CA LEU A 234 6.16 -27.79 2.68
C LEU A 234 5.46 -27.46 1.37
N LEU A 235 4.47 -28.26 0.95
CA LEU A 235 3.55 -27.90 -0.13
C LEU A 235 2.14 -27.69 0.38
N ALA A 236 1.40 -26.84 -0.29
CA ALA A 236 -0.01 -26.53 -0.04
C ALA A 236 -0.93 -27.71 -0.41
N ARG A 237 -2.21 -27.61 -0.07
CA ARG A 237 -3.23 -28.63 -0.40
C ARG A 237 -3.42 -28.83 -1.92
N ASP A 238 -3.00 -27.90 -2.73
CA ASP A 238 -3.02 -28.05 -4.19
C ASP A 238 -1.89 -28.93 -4.74
N GLY A 239 -0.94 -29.31 -3.89
CA GLY A 239 0.19 -30.17 -4.24
C GLY A 239 1.20 -29.53 -5.22
N VAL A 240 1.10 -28.22 -5.44
CA VAL A 240 1.89 -27.46 -6.43
C VAL A 240 2.69 -26.34 -5.77
N HIS A 241 2.01 -25.49 -5.02
CA HIS A 241 2.60 -24.30 -4.41
C HIS A 241 3.20 -24.60 -3.04
N PRO A 242 4.26 -23.90 -2.64
CA PRO A 242 4.72 -23.95 -1.25
C PRO A 242 3.59 -23.54 -0.29
N SER A 243 3.50 -24.22 0.85
CA SER A 243 2.54 -23.88 1.90
C SER A 243 2.86 -22.55 2.58
N ASN A 244 1.86 -21.95 3.22
CA ASN A 244 2.02 -20.70 3.96
C ASN A 244 1.05 -20.64 5.15
N PRO A 245 1.13 -21.61 6.08
CA PRO A 245 0.18 -21.66 7.19
C PRO A 245 0.35 -20.48 8.15
N ASN A 246 -0.76 -19.90 8.59
CA ASN A 246 -0.81 -18.69 9.43
C ASN A 246 0.09 -18.79 10.67
N LYS A 247 0.14 -19.97 11.31
CA LYS A 247 0.99 -20.24 12.49
C LYS A 247 2.48 -19.97 12.22
N TYR A 248 2.95 -20.24 11.00
CA TYR A 248 4.38 -20.24 10.64
C TYR A 248 4.76 -19.14 9.64
N GLN A 249 3.87 -18.21 9.34
CA GLN A 249 4.18 -17.07 8.46
C GLN A 249 5.27 -16.20 9.09
N SER A 250 6.29 -15.89 8.28
CA SER A 250 7.45 -15.09 8.71
C SER A 250 8.20 -15.65 9.92
N ASP A 251 8.01 -16.92 10.23
CA ASP A 251 8.76 -17.66 11.24
C ASP A 251 9.87 -18.49 10.55
N TYR A 252 11.08 -18.43 11.09
CA TYR A 252 12.28 -19.08 10.55
C TYR A 252 12.93 -20.02 11.57
N SER A 253 12.18 -20.43 12.60
CA SER A 253 12.58 -21.52 13.49
C SER A 253 12.76 -22.84 12.70
N ASN A 254 13.51 -23.78 13.24
CA ASN A 254 13.66 -25.10 12.64
C ASN A 254 12.32 -25.82 12.42
N GLU A 255 11.32 -25.60 13.29
CA GLU A 255 9.97 -26.11 13.13
C GLU A 255 9.28 -25.45 11.92
N ALA A 256 9.28 -24.12 11.86
CA ALA A 256 8.64 -23.38 10.78
C ALA A 256 9.26 -23.71 9.41
N LEU A 257 10.58 -23.85 9.32
CA LEU A 257 11.27 -24.25 8.09
C LEU A 257 10.96 -25.70 7.64
N ARG A 258 10.25 -26.49 8.46
CA ARG A 258 9.70 -27.81 8.10
C ARG A 258 8.20 -27.77 7.83
N CYS A 259 7.50 -26.71 8.21
CA CYS A 259 6.04 -26.60 8.18
C CYS A 259 5.50 -25.48 7.31
N CYS A 260 6.38 -24.66 6.72
CA CYS A 260 6.01 -23.53 5.85
C CYS A 260 6.96 -23.44 4.64
N GLY A 261 6.46 -23.83 3.48
CA GLY A 261 7.27 -23.86 2.25
C GLY A 261 7.75 -22.50 1.80
N PHE A 262 6.95 -21.42 2.00
CA PHE A 262 7.40 -20.08 1.69
C PHE A 262 8.43 -19.54 2.67
N SER A 263 8.35 -19.85 3.97
CA SER A 263 9.43 -19.51 4.92
C SER A 263 10.74 -20.19 4.52
N LEU A 264 10.69 -21.49 4.17
CA LEU A 264 11.88 -22.22 3.69
C LEU A 264 12.46 -21.58 2.42
N ARG A 265 11.63 -21.29 1.42
CA ARG A 265 12.09 -20.67 0.18
C ARG A 265 12.72 -19.30 0.41
N ASN A 266 12.09 -18.46 1.22
CA ASN A 266 12.61 -17.13 1.57
C ASN A 266 13.97 -17.23 2.27
N TYR A 267 14.11 -18.18 3.20
CA TYR A 267 15.37 -18.47 3.88
C TYR A 267 16.48 -18.84 2.88
N LEU A 268 16.24 -19.82 2.02
CA LEU A 268 17.23 -20.33 1.07
C LEU A 268 17.69 -19.24 0.07
N VAL A 269 16.76 -18.45 -0.45
CA VAL A 269 17.07 -17.37 -1.39
C VAL A 269 17.88 -16.28 -0.70
N LEU A 270 17.48 -15.86 0.50
CA LEU A 270 18.20 -14.84 1.27
C LEU A 270 19.65 -15.26 1.56
N MET A 271 19.83 -16.49 2.05
CA MET A 271 21.16 -17.01 2.38
C MET A 271 22.04 -17.09 1.14
N LYS A 272 21.51 -17.57 0.00
CA LYS A 272 22.29 -17.68 -1.24
C LYS A 272 22.61 -16.32 -1.84
N TYR A 273 21.68 -15.36 -1.80
CA TYR A 273 21.94 -14.02 -2.29
C TYR A 273 23.02 -13.31 -1.44
N ALA A 274 22.94 -13.43 -0.12
CA ALA A 274 23.98 -12.91 0.77
C ALA A 274 25.36 -13.59 0.54
N ASP A 275 25.40 -14.90 0.26
CA ASP A 275 26.61 -15.63 -0.13
C ASP A 275 27.23 -15.06 -1.42
N VAL A 276 26.41 -14.77 -2.44
CA VAL A 276 26.84 -14.15 -3.70
C VAL A 276 27.43 -12.77 -3.45
N LEU A 277 26.74 -11.91 -2.71
CA LEU A 277 27.22 -10.54 -2.40
C LEU A 277 28.58 -10.57 -1.69
N LYS A 278 28.76 -11.49 -0.72
CA LYS A 278 30.03 -11.67 0.01
C LYS A 278 31.13 -12.23 -0.90
N SER A 279 30.81 -13.27 -1.69
CA SER A 279 31.81 -13.98 -2.48
C SER A 279 32.33 -13.19 -3.67
N LEU A 280 31.52 -12.28 -4.22
CA LEU A 280 31.92 -11.38 -5.31
C LEU A 280 32.46 -10.03 -4.80
N GLY A 281 32.56 -9.84 -3.47
CA GLY A 281 33.07 -8.61 -2.89
C GLY A 281 32.18 -7.37 -3.12
N LEU A 282 30.89 -7.57 -3.44
CA LEU A 282 29.96 -6.48 -3.73
C LEU A 282 29.56 -5.71 -2.47
N VAL A 283 29.82 -6.30 -1.30
CA VAL A 283 29.61 -5.66 0.01
C VAL A 283 30.89 -5.78 0.82
N SER A 284 31.53 -4.65 1.10
CA SER A 284 32.67 -4.60 2.03
C SER A 284 32.17 -4.86 3.45
N LEU A 285 32.69 -5.92 4.08
CA LEU A 285 32.64 -6.07 5.54
C LEU A 285 33.57 -5.01 6.13
N ALA A 286 33.06 -3.83 6.38
CA ALA A 286 33.76 -2.84 7.18
C ALA A 286 34.09 -3.49 8.54
N LYS A 287 35.38 -3.80 8.78
CA LYS A 287 35.87 -4.12 10.13
C LYS A 287 35.37 -3.01 11.06
N GLY A 288 34.65 -3.43 12.11
CA GLY A 288 33.94 -2.57 13.02
C GLY A 288 34.74 -1.36 13.47
N LYS A 289 34.44 -0.20 12.88
CA LYS A 289 34.44 1.05 13.61
C LYS A 289 32.98 1.26 14.03
N ALA A 290 32.79 1.31 15.34
CA ALA A 290 31.54 1.83 15.91
C ALA A 290 31.21 3.09 15.10
N VAL A 291 30.11 3.04 14.36
CA VAL A 291 29.56 4.21 13.70
C VAL A 291 29.02 5.05 14.84
N THR A 292 29.86 5.90 15.39
CA THR A 292 29.41 7.08 16.11
C THR A 292 28.63 7.88 15.08
N PHE A 293 27.31 7.80 15.15
CA PHE A 293 26.44 8.74 14.48
C PHE A 293 26.86 10.13 14.97
N LYS A 294 27.63 10.84 14.15
CA LYS A 294 27.66 12.30 14.30
C LYS A 294 26.21 12.74 14.13
N PRO A 295 25.62 13.48 15.07
CA PRO A 295 24.33 14.09 14.87
C PRO A 295 24.44 14.85 13.55
N GLN A 296 23.63 14.47 12.56
CA GLN A 296 23.49 15.30 11.36
C GLN A 296 23.12 16.69 11.86
N ALA A 297 23.94 17.66 11.50
CA ALA A 297 23.63 19.03 11.78
C ALA A 297 22.18 19.27 11.38
N ARG A 298 21.40 19.85 12.31
CA ARG A 298 19.98 20.17 12.14
C ARG A 298 19.77 20.85 10.79
N GLN A 299 19.48 20.11 9.74
CA GLN A 299 18.88 20.69 8.55
C GLN A 299 17.47 21.06 8.98
N ARG A 300 17.25 22.36 9.21
CA ARG A 300 15.91 22.91 9.38
C ARG A 300 15.18 22.66 8.08
N GLY A 301 14.38 21.61 8.02
CA GLY A 301 13.46 21.38 6.94
C GLY A 301 12.46 22.53 6.96
N ILE A 302 12.39 23.31 5.91
CA ILE A 302 11.35 24.29 5.68
C ILE A 302 10.77 23.93 4.33
N ILE A 303 9.46 23.61 4.30
CA ILE A 303 8.70 23.53 3.05
C ILE A 303 8.05 24.89 2.80
N ASN A 304 7.80 25.20 1.53
CA ASN A 304 7.05 26.40 1.12
C ASN A 304 5.70 25.97 0.51
N PRO A 305 4.71 25.64 1.34
CA PRO A 305 3.42 25.16 0.88
C PRO A 305 2.63 26.27 0.18
N PRO A 306 1.67 25.92 -0.69
CA PRO A 306 0.70 26.88 -1.22
C PRO A 306 0.02 27.65 -0.08
N ASN A 307 0.01 28.96 -0.18
CA ASN A 307 -0.60 29.82 0.81
C ASN A 307 -1.26 31.04 0.15
N GLN A 308 -2.39 31.45 0.68
CA GLN A 308 -3.10 32.65 0.27
C GLN A 308 -3.57 33.41 1.52
N PRO A 309 -3.66 34.77 1.46
CA PRO A 309 -4.12 35.56 2.62
C PRO A 309 -5.51 35.17 3.15
N TRP A 310 -6.36 34.69 2.26
CA TRP A 310 -7.76 34.29 2.51
C TRP A 310 -7.95 32.82 2.87
N PHE A 311 -6.86 32.03 2.98
CA PHE A 311 -6.98 30.65 3.49
C PHE A 311 -7.27 30.65 4.99
N PRO A 312 -8.07 29.68 5.49
CA PRO A 312 -8.38 29.56 6.90
C PRO A 312 -7.11 29.44 7.75
N ARG A 313 -7.05 30.19 8.84
CA ARG A 313 -5.93 30.16 9.79
C ARG A 313 -6.35 29.47 11.07
N ALA A 314 -5.57 28.48 11.48
CA ALA A 314 -5.81 27.74 12.70
C ALA A 314 -5.55 28.60 13.96
N PRO A 315 -6.50 28.74 14.88
CA PRO A 315 -6.21 29.24 16.22
C PRO A 315 -5.16 28.41 16.93
N SER A 316 -4.29 29.04 17.71
CA SER A 316 -3.25 28.33 18.46
C SER A 316 -3.84 27.34 19.46
N LEU A 317 -3.29 26.15 19.52
CA LEU A 317 -3.69 25.16 20.53
C LEU A 317 -3.22 25.58 21.93
N PRO A 318 -3.94 25.19 23.00
CA PRO A 318 -3.52 25.43 24.38
C PRO A 318 -2.14 24.83 24.67
N ARG A 319 -1.44 25.38 25.66
CA ARG A 319 -0.18 24.79 26.13
C ARG A 319 -0.40 23.35 26.61
N PRO A 320 0.57 22.45 26.39
CA PRO A 320 0.50 21.09 26.91
C PRO A 320 0.23 21.04 28.41
N ARG A 321 -0.55 20.05 28.82
CA ARG A 321 -0.78 19.73 30.23
C ARG A 321 -0.39 18.27 30.47
N GLY A 322 0.06 17.93 31.66
CA GLY A 322 0.53 16.56 31.96
C GLY A 322 1.95 16.27 31.49
N GLN A 323 2.23 14.99 31.22
CA GLN A 323 3.53 14.55 30.73
C GLN A 323 3.85 15.21 29.39
N THR A 324 5.04 15.77 29.28
CA THR A 324 5.54 16.29 27.99
C THR A 324 6.84 15.57 27.65
N ILE A 325 6.93 14.99 26.45
CA ILE A 325 8.11 14.34 25.91
C ILE A 325 8.57 15.18 24.72
N GLU A 326 9.74 15.79 24.84
CA GLU A 326 10.37 16.52 23.74
C GLU A 326 11.09 15.53 22.83
N VAL A 327 10.97 15.73 21.53
CA VAL A 327 11.48 14.84 20.48
C VAL A 327 12.29 15.66 19.49
N LEU A 328 13.54 15.25 19.27
CA LEU A 328 14.50 15.94 18.41
C LEU A 328 14.81 15.14 17.12
N ASN A 329 14.51 13.86 17.11
CA ASN A 329 14.83 12.94 15.99
C ASN A 329 13.83 11.77 15.92
N VAL A 330 13.93 10.97 14.85
CA VAL A 330 13.02 9.84 14.58
C VAL A 330 13.07 8.76 15.66
N GLN A 331 14.26 8.44 16.19
CA GLN A 331 14.40 7.40 17.22
C GLN A 331 13.71 7.81 18.52
N GLU A 332 13.78 9.09 18.86
CA GLU A 332 13.06 9.64 20.01
C GLU A 332 11.56 9.67 19.76
N LEU A 333 11.10 10.00 18.54
CA LEU A 333 9.69 9.93 18.18
C LEU A 333 9.12 8.52 18.36
N ILE A 334 9.82 7.50 17.84
CA ILE A 334 9.39 6.11 17.96
C ILE A 334 9.28 5.71 19.44
N ARG A 335 10.30 6.03 20.25
CA ARG A 335 10.27 5.75 21.71
C ARG A 335 9.18 6.54 22.43
N ALA A 336 8.97 7.80 22.07
CA ALA A 336 7.95 8.64 22.69
C ALA A 336 6.54 8.10 22.48
N LEU A 337 6.24 7.55 21.29
CA LEU A 337 4.96 6.89 21.00
C LEU A 337 4.70 5.66 21.88
N GLU A 338 5.74 4.96 22.31
CA GLU A 338 5.66 3.82 23.23
C GLU A 338 5.56 4.23 24.71
N GLN A 339 6.15 5.37 25.09
CA GLN A 339 6.33 5.80 26.48
C GLN A 339 5.33 6.84 26.95
N VAL A 340 4.63 7.49 26.03
CA VAL A 340 3.67 8.53 26.39
C VAL A 340 2.48 7.95 27.16
N LYS A 341 2.18 8.61 28.29
CA LYS A 341 1.04 8.23 29.15
C LYS A 341 -0.25 8.89 28.66
N PRO A 342 -1.41 8.33 29.00
CA PRO A 342 -2.69 8.97 28.71
C PRO A 342 -2.74 10.43 29.18
N GLY A 343 -3.21 11.32 28.30
CA GLY A 343 -3.22 12.77 28.54
C GLY A 343 -1.89 13.50 28.32
N GLY A 344 -0.84 12.76 27.93
CA GLY A 344 0.48 13.34 27.65
C GLY A 344 0.59 14.01 26.29
N THR A 345 1.71 14.71 26.10
CA THR A 345 2.03 15.39 24.84
C THR A 345 3.44 15.02 24.35
N ILE A 346 3.54 14.64 23.10
CA ILE A 346 4.79 14.47 22.37
C ILE A 346 5.02 15.76 21.56
N LEU A 347 6.07 16.52 21.90
CA LEU A 347 6.42 17.76 21.21
C LEU A 347 7.61 17.54 20.29
N LEU A 348 7.35 17.64 18.98
CA LEU A 348 8.40 17.54 17.97
C LEU A 348 9.07 18.90 17.76
N ALA A 349 10.37 18.96 17.95
CA ALA A 349 11.16 20.14 17.59
C ALA A 349 11.12 20.38 16.07
N ASP A 350 11.36 21.63 15.66
CA ASP A 350 11.54 21.94 14.25
C ASP A 350 12.61 21.04 13.64
N GLY A 351 12.29 20.34 12.56
CA GLY A 351 13.19 19.38 11.93
C GLY A 351 12.54 18.49 10.90
N HIS A 352 13.37 17.65 10.26
CA HIS A 352 12.97 16.70 9.24
C HIS A 352 13.11 15.28 9.79
N TYR A 353 12.00 14.58 9.97
CA TYR A 353 11.89 13.25 10.55
C TYR A 353 11.69 12.23 9.43
N MET A 354 12.78 11.68 8.90
CA MET A 354 12.76 10.64 7.85
C MET A 354 12.33 9.31 8.44
N MET A 355 11.06 8.94 8.26
CA MET A 355 10.50 7.75 8.88
C MET A 355 11.04 6.46 8.24
N PRO A 356 11.55 5.51 9.03
CA PRO A 356 12.03 4.23 8.52
C PRO A 356 10.90 3.23 8.25
N HIS A 357 9.77 3.38 8.94
CA HIS A 357 8.61 2.48 8.89
C HIS A 357 7.34 3.17 9.43
N TYR A 358 6.21 2.51 9.26
CA TYR A 358 4.93 2.87 9.85
C TYR A 358 5.00 2.84 11.39
N VAL A 359 4.37 3.81 12.04
CA VAL A 359 4.24 3.90 13.50
C VAL A 359 2.80 4.12 13.90
N GLU A 360 2.44 3.74 15.12
CA GLU A 360 1.07 3.83 15.61
C GLU A 360 0.95 4.65 16.90
N LEU A 361 -0.02 5.54 16.93
CA LEU A 361 -0.48 6.23 18.13
C LEU A 361 -1.61 5.40 18.77
N LYS A 362 -1.36 4.86 19.97
CA LYS A 362 -2.26 3.90 20.65
C LYS A 362 -2.77 4.39 22.02
N THR A 363 -2.31 5.52 22.49
CA THR A 363 -2.55 5.98 23.86
C THR A 363 -3.67 7.04 23.88
N ASP A 364 -4.58 6.91 24.84
CA ASP A 364 -5.73 7.79 24.99
C ASP A 364 -5.34 9.23 25.34
N ASN A 365 -6.07 10.19 24.78
CA ASN A 365 -5.94 11.62 25.06
C ASN A 365 -4.53 12.19 24.83
N VAL A 366 -3.71 11.56 24.01
CA VAL A 366 -2.36 12.00 23.68
C VAL A 366 -2.37 13.07 22.59
N SER A 367 -1.50 14.07 22.74
CA SER A 367 -1.21 15.04 21.68
C SER A 367 0.16 14.77 21.06
N LEU A 368 0.21 14.56 19.74
CA LEU A 368 1.43 14.54 18.91
C LEU A 368 1.47 15.85 18.11
N ARG A 369 2.38 16.77 18.43
CA ARG A 369 2.35 18.10 17.80
C ARG A 369 3.71 18.75 17.64
N GLY A 370 3.83 19.63 16.64
CA GLY A 370 4.98 20.51 16.48
C GLY A 370 5.13 21.49 17.62
N ALA A 371 6.33 21.60 18.21
CA ALA A 371 6.58 22.44 19.36
C ALA A 371 6.49 23.96 19.05
N SER A 372 6.87 24.36 17.84
CA SER A 372 6.83 25.76 17.39
C SER A 372 5.45 26.26 16.97
N GLY A 373 4.49 25.36 16.73
CA GLY A 373 3.22 25.68 16.09
C GLY A 373 3.30 26.01 14.59
N HIS A 374 4.50 25.95 14.02
CA HIS A 374 4.77 26.18 12.60
C HIS A 374 4.80 24.84 11.84
N ARG A 375 3.67 24.43 11.30
CA ARG A 375 3.48 23.13 10.65
C ARG A 375 4.46 22.86 9.51
N GLU A 376 4.95 23.90 8.83
CA GLU A 376 5.93 23.83 7.74
C GLU A 376 7.37 23.55 8.22
N ARG A 377 7.63 23.58 9.52
CA ARG A 377 8.95 23.36 10.11
C ARG A 377 9.14 22.00 10.75
N VAL A 378 8.06 21.26 10.97
CA VAL A 378 8.08 19.92 11.56
C VAL A 378 7.61 18.94 10.52
N ILE A 379 8.56 18.26 9.85
CA ILE A 379 8.27 17.45 8.66
C ILE A 379 8.48 15.97 8.96
N ILE A 380 7.42 15.19 8.97
CA ILE A 380 7.43 13.72 9.02
C ILE A 380 7.37 13.21 7.59
N ASP A 381 8.47 12.60 7.13
CA ASP A 381 8.69 12.27 5.71
C ASP A 381 8.76 10.76 5.49
N GLY A 382 7.89 10.25 4.62
CA GLY A 382 7.79 8.84 4.26
C GLY A 382 8.64 8.41 3.08
N ALA A 383 9.42 9.29 2.45
CA ALA A 383 10.19 8.95 1.25
C ALA A 383 11.16 7.77 1.44
N ARG A 384 11.52 7.46 2.69
CA ARG A 384 12.36 6.31 3.06
C ARG A 384 11.62 5.27 3.89
N SER A 385 10.31 5.44 4.10
CA SER A 385 9.51 4.44 4.81
C SER A 385 9.34 3.19 3.95
N ARG A 386 9.53 2.03 4.56
CA ARG A 386 9.40 0.74 3.87
C ARG A 386 7.96 0.23 3.76
N ASP A 387 7.03 0.83 4.51
CA ASP A 387 5.66 0.30 4.64
C ASP A 387 4.65 1.03 3.75
N GLY A 388 5.04 2.12 3.10
CA GLY A 388 4.14 2.92 2.26
C GLY A 388 3.05 3.68 3.03
N GLU A 389 2.96 3.52 4.34
CA GLU A 389 2.10 4.25 5.28
C GLU A 389 2.95 4.94 6.34
N LEU A 390 2.45 5.98 7.00
CA LEU A 390 3.25 6.72 7.98
C LEU A 390 2.76 6.62 9.40
N ILE A 391 1.58 7.16 9.70
CA ILE A 391 1.06 7.20 11.07
C ILE A 391 -0.30 6.52 11.14
N GLY A 392 -0.38 5.46 11.95
CA GLY A 392 -1.62 4.82 12.34
C GLY A 392 -2.19 5.40 13.64
N ILE A 393 -3.49 5.41 13.72
CA ILE A 393 -4.23 5.70 14.96
C ILE A 393 -5.00 4.44 15.29
N THR A 394 -4.69 3.83 16.45
CA THR A 394 -5.11 2.47 16.76
C THR A 394 -5.66 2.40 18.19
N GLY A 395 -6.90 1.97 18.35
CA GLY A 395 -7.49 1.61 19.65
C GLY A 395 -7.52 2.71 20.70
N CYS A 396 -7.44 3.98 20.30
CA CYS A 396 -7.35 5.09 21.25
C CYS A 396 -8.49 6.12 21.07
N SER A 397 -8.77 6.84 22.12
CA SER A 397 -9.76 7.91 22.17
C SER A 397 -9.12 9.26 22.52
N GLY A 398 -9.58 10.34 21.89
CA GLY A 398 -9.16 11.71 22.24
C GLY A 398 -7.76 12.10 21.75
N ALA A 399 -7.17 11.33 20.85
CA ALA A 399 -5.87 11.66 20.27
C ALA A 399 -5.93 12.96 19.45
N THR A 400 -4.88 13.79 19.55
CA THR A 400 -4.71 15.00 18.73
C THR A 400 -3.39 14.95 17.99
N ILE A 401 -3.41 15.14 16.66
CA ILE A 401 -2.21 15.29 15.85
C ILE A 401 -2.25 16.69 15.24
N ALA A 402 -1.21 17.51 15.49
CA ALA A 402 -1.29 18.92 15.15
C ALA A 402 0.04 19.58 14.81
N ASP A 403 -0.04 20.71 14.10
CA ASP A 403 1.09 21.63 13.86
C ASP A 403 2.31 20.97 13.22
N LEU A 404 2.10 20.06 12.27
CA LEU A 404 3.16 19.33 11.58
C LEU A 404 2.82 19.04 10.11
N THR A 405 3.82 18.69 9.35
CA THR A 405 3.71 18.17 7.98
C THR A 405 3.91 16.67 7.95
N ILE A 406 3.09 15.97 7.18
CA ILE A 406 3.29 14.57 6.80
C ILE A 406 3.37 14.50 5.28
N GLN A 407 4.42 13.87 4.73
CA GLN A 407 4.64 13.89 3.29
C GLN A 407 5.30 12.63 2.71
N ASN A 408 5.24 12.53 1.36
CA ASN A 408 5.96 11.58 0.53
C ASN A 408 5.72 10.12 0.92
N THR A 409 4.47 9.67 0.91
CA THR A 409 4.16 8.25 1.14
C THR A 409 3.33 7.65 0.02
N GLN A 410 3.58 6.37 -0.27
CA GLN A 410 2.94 5.63 -1.35
C GLN A 410 1.44 5.43 -1.09
N TYR A 411 1.05 5.08 0.13
CA TYR A 411 -0.34 4.74 0.46
C TYR A 411 -1.00 5.84 1.30
N ASN A 412 -1.02 5.70 2.63
CA ASN A 412 -1.79 6.57 3.49
C ASN A 412 -0.90 7.43 4.40
N GLY A 413 -1.23 8.71 4.51
CA GLY A 413 -0.59 9.62 5.44
C GLY A 413 -0.97 9.31 6.89
N PHE A 414 -2.22 9.59 7.24
CA PHE A 414 -2.84 9.19 8.50
C PHE A 414 -3.81 8.04 8.25
N LYS A 415 -3.58 6.90 8.87
CA LYS A 415 -4.45 5.73 8.80
C LYS A 415 -5.22 5.57 10.10
N VAL A 416 -6.51 5.79 10.07
CA VAL A 416 -7.41 5.51 11.17
C VAL A 416 -7.79 4.03 11.09
N ASN A 417 -7.23 3.21 11.99
CA ASN A 417 -7.55 1.78 12.11
C ASN A 417 -8.94 1.64 12.76
N SER A 418 -9.96 1.88 11.95
CA SER A 418 -11.36 2.07 12.37
C SER A 418 -11.94 0.86 13.11
N GLU A 419 -11.42 -0.33 12.83
CA GLU A 419 -11.78 -1.60 13.45
C GLU A 419 -11.30 -1.74 14.90
N THR A 420 -10.45 -0.82 15.36
CA THR A 420 -9.85 -0.86 16.70
C THR A 420 -10.49 0.10 17.70
N ASN A 421 -11.68 0.62 17.41
CA ASN A 421 -12.42 1.53 18.29
C ASN A 421 -11.76 2.90 18.49
N VAL A 422 -11.31 3.54 17.42
CA VAL A 422 -10.78 4.92 17.47
C VAL A 422 -11.91 5.93 17.67
N GLN A 423 -11.82 6.78 18.68
CA GLN A 423 -12.85 7.76 19.04
C GLN A 423 -12.25 9.17 19.23
N LYS A 424 -13.01 10.21 18.91
CA LYS A 424 -12.67 11.62 19.21
C LYS A 424 -11.28 12.05 18.73
N LEU A 425 -10.79 11.49 17.61
CA LEU A 425 -9.53 11.89 16.98
C LEU A 425 -9.63 13.33 16.46
N THR A 426 -8.60 14.12 16.65
CA THR A 426 -8.44 15.45 16.03
C THR A 426 -7.15 15.53 15.22
N ILE A 427 -7.28 15.80 13.91
CA ILE A 427 -6.15 16.17 13.05
C ILE A 427 -6.30 17.66 12.77
N TYR A 428 -5.32 18.45 13.20
CA TYR A 428 -5.46 19.89 13.29
C TYR A 428 -4.23 20.63 12.75
N ASN A 429 -4.42 21.63 11.92
CA ASN A 429 -3.34 22.47 11.39
C ASN A 429 -2.14 21.66 10.86
N CYS A 430 -2.42 20.58 10.13
CA CYS A 430 -1.40 19.76 9.49
C CYS A 430 -1.27 20.08 7.99
N ILE A 431 -0.08 19.83 7.44
CA ILE A 431 0.13 19.78 6.00
C ILE A 431 0.24 18.31 5.59
N ILE A 432 -0.54 17.91 4.59
CA ILE A 432 -0.57 16.57 4.03
C ILE A 432 -0.16 16.69 2.55
N HIS A 433 1.09 16.31 2.24
CA HIS A 433 1.74 16.63 0.98
C HIS A 433 2.26 15.37 0.27
N ASN A 434 1.98 15.24 -1.03
CA ASN A 434 2.43 14.10 -1.85
C ASN A 434 2.09 12.74 -1.21
N ILE A 435 0.83 12.55 -0.85
CA ILE A 435 0.30 11.28 -0.38
C ILE A 435 -0.43 10.61 -1.56
N TRP A 436 0.07 9.45 -2.01
CA TRP A 436 -0.32 8.92 -3.32
C TRP A 436 -1.54 7.98 -3.30
N GLN A 437 -2.09 7.67 -2.12
CA GLN A 437 -3.44 7.10 -2.04
C GLN A 437 -4.37 8.02 -1.23
N ARG A 438 -4.27 8.05 0.10
CA ARG A 438 -5.19 8.83 0.95
C ARG A 438 -4.44 9.63 2.00
N GLY A 439 -4.67 10.93 2.02
CA GLY A 439 -4.12 11.81 3.07
C GLY A 439 -4.57 11.36 4.46
N VAL A 440 -5.89 11.17 4.63
CA VAL A 440 -6.50 10.56 5.82
C VAL A 440 -7.38 9.38 5.37
N LYS A 441 -7.10 8.19 5.88
CA LYS A 441 -7.83 6.96 5.57
C LYS A 441 -8.53 6.39 6.78
N GLY A 442 -9.88 6.33 6.77
CA GLY A 442 -10.66 5.48 7.68
C GLY A 442 -10.96 4.14 7.04
N VAL A 443 -10.48 3.05 7.65
CA VAL A 443 -10.62 1.71 7.09
C VAL A 443 -11.99 1.09 7.38
N LYS A 444 -12.24 -0.09 6.81
CA LYS A 444 -13.50 -0.83 6.96
C LYS A 444 -13.68 -1.31 8.40
N VAL A 445 -14.92 -1.20 8.92
CA VAL A 445 -15.31 -1.69 10.24
C VAL A 445 -16.06 -3.01 10.10
N PRO A 446 -15.72 -4.08 10.84
CA PRO A 446 -16.44 -5.33 10.85
C PRO A 446 -17.94 -5.14 11.18
N LYS A 447 -18.79 -6.05 10.70
CA LYS A 447 -20.25 -5.97 10.95
C LYS A 447 -20.58 -6.14 12.44
N LYS A 448 -19.88 -7.07 13.09
CA LYS A 448 -20.03 -7.32 14.53
C LYS A 448 -19.55 -6.08 15.30
N ASP A 449 -20.33 -5.61 16.24
CA ASP A 449 -20.07 -4.48 17.13
C ASP A 449 -19.81 -3.12 16.42
N ARG A 450 -20.17 -3.01 15.11
CA ARG A 450 -19.90 -1.81 14.30
C ARG A 450 -20.36 -0.52 14.96
N GLU A 451 -21.56 -0.50 15.53
CA GLU A 451 -22.09 0.69 16.20
C GLU A 451 -21.31 1.09 17.46
N VAL A 452 -20.57 0.17 18.06
CA VAL A 452 -19.70 0.45 19.20
C VAL A 452 -18.36 0.98 18.74
N ILE A 453 -17.68 0.27 17.85
CA ILE A 453 -16.27 0.48 17.50
C ILE A 453 -16.04 1.48 16.35
N ARG A 454 -17.07 1.78 15.53
CA ARG A 454 -16.90 2.73 14.41
C ARG A 454 -16.37 4.09 14.89
N PRO A 455 -15.48 4.76 14.14
CA PRO A 455 -14.91 6.04 14.55
C PRO A 455 -15.99 7.12 14.70
N LYS A 456 -16.10 7.72 15.90
CA LYS A 456 -17.10 8.72 16.23
C LYS A 456 -16.48 10.02 16.73
N ARG A 457 -17.13 11.15 16.42
CA ARG A 457 -16.80 12.49 16.95
C ARG A 457 -15.35 12.90 16.63
N CYS A 458 -14.83 12.49 15.49
CA CYS A 458 -13.50 12.86 15.03
C CYS A 458 -13.54 14.16 14.21
N ARG A 459 -12.40 14.83 14.10
CA ARG A 459 -12.28 16.12 13.42
C ARG A 459 -11.03 16.17 12.53
N VAL A 460 -11.16 16.79 11.36
CA VAL A 460 -10.03 17.19 10.51
C VAL A 460 -10.23 18.66 10.18
N GLN A 461 -9.39 19.52 10.72
CA GLN A 461 -9.62 20.97 10.67
C GLN A 461 -8.34 21.75 10.39
N TYR A 462 -8.45 22.83 9.63
CA TYR A 462 -7.36 23.75 9.27
C TYR A 462 -6.16 23.08 8.59
N CYS A 463 -6.36 21.93 7.99
CA CYS A 463 -5.31 21.20 7.29
C CYS A 463 -5.19 21.64 5.84
N LEU A 464 -3.96 21.57 5.32
CA LEU A 464 -3.66 21.76 3.90
C LEU A 464 -3.29 20.41 3.27
N PHE A 465 -4.08 19.98 2.31
CA PHE A 465 -3.83 18.81 1.49
C PHE A 465 -3.40 19.27 0.10
N TYR A 466 -2.20 18.88 -0.34
CA TYR A 466 -1.81 19.21 -1.70
C TYR A 466 -0.83 18.20 -2.29
N ASN A 467 -0.86 18.06 -3.61
CA ASN A 467 0.14 17.33 -4.37
C ASN A 467 0.77 18.25 -5.40
N ASP A 468 2.07 18.11 -5.65
CA ASP A 468 2.82 18.93 -6.60
C ASP A 468 2.43 18.65 -8.06
N ARG A 469 1.81 17.50 -8.32
CA ARG A 469 1.44 17.03 -9.64
C ARG A 469 0.33 15.95 -9.54
N PRO A 470 -0.33 15.62 -10.67
CA PRO A 470 -1.19 14.44 -10.72
C PRO A 470 -0.42 13.14 -10.38
N LYS A 471 -1.12 12.17 -9.78
CA LYS A 471 -0.58 10.85 -9.49
C LYS A 471 -0.10 10.17 -10.77
N ARG A 472 1.03 9.45 -10.69
CA ARG A 472 1.55 8.58 -11.74
C ARG A 472 1.39 7.13 -11.33
N LEU A 473 1.41 6.21 -12.30
CA LEU A 473 1.35 4.79 -12.00
C LEU A 473 2.58 4.33 -11.18
N SER A 474 3.75 4.97 -11.41
CA SER A 474 4.97 4.71 -10.64
C SER A 474 4.90 5.11 -9.16
N ASP A 475 3.96 5.97 -8.77
CA ASP A 475 3.80 6.37 -7.37
C ASP A 475 3.13 5.26 -6.55
N ASP A 476 2.32 4.42 -7.22
CA ASP A 476 1.65 3.27 -6.66
C ASP A 476 1.38 2.23 -7.77
N PRO A 477 2.37 1.38 -8.08
CA PRO A 477 2.25 0.40 -9.18
C PRO A 477 1.11 -0.62 -9.02
N HIS A 478 0.59 -0.77 -7.79
CA HIS A 478 -0.52 -1.68 -7.47
C HIS A 478 -1.87 -0.97 -7.37
N ASP A 479 -1.97 0.27 -7.87
CA ASP A 479 -3.22 1.02 -7.88
C ASP A 479 -4.30 0.30 -8.70
N ILE A 480 -5.31 -0.23 -8.00
CA ILE A 480 -6.45 -0.94 -8.60
C ILE A 480 -7.34 -0.07 -9.49
N ALA A 481 -7.17 1.25 -9.44
CA ALA A 481 -7.88 2.22 -10.26
C ALA A 481 -6.99 2.83 -11.36
N GLY A 482 -5.92 2.16 -11.77
CA GLY A 482 -5.07 2.58 -12.87
C GLY A 482 -4.41 3.95 -12.69
N GLY A 483 -4.03 4.31 -11.48
CA GLY A 483 -3.45 5.61 -11.11
C GLY A 483 -4.46 6.65 -10.63
N ASN A 484 -5.74 6.29 -10.45
CA ASN A 484 -6.78 7.22 -9.99
C ASN A 484 -7.18 6.99 -8.50
N TYR A 485 -6.57 6.01 -7.81
CA TYR A 485 -6.83 5.78 -6.39
C TYR A 485 -6.06 6.78 -5.51
N VAL A 486 -6.40 8.07 -5.64
CA VAL A 486 -5.85 9.15 -4.83
C VAL A 486 -6.98 10.01 -4.27
N GLY A 487 -6.80 10.59 -3.09
CA GLY A 487 -7.78 11.46 -2.43
C GLY A 487 -7.20 12.12 -1.18
N GLY A 488 -7.79 13.22 -0.76
CA GLY A 488 -7.40 13.88 0.49
C GLY A 488 -7.88 13.09 1.71
N ILE A 489 -9.19 12.92 1.83
CA ILE A 489 -9.84 12.21 2.95
C ILE A 489 -10.74 11.11 2.37
N ASP A 490 -10.64 9.89 2.88
CA ASP A 490 -11.48 8.75 2.52
C ASP A 490 -11.90 7.99 3.78
N LEU A 491 -13.18 8.09 4.14
CA LEU A 491 -13.71 7.54 5.37
C LEU A 491 -14.83 6.54 5.12
N MET A 492 -14.74 5.40 5.76
CA MET A 492 -15.80 4.40 5.86
C MET A 492 -16.36 4.35 7.27
N TYR A 493 -17.69 4.22 7.40
CA TYR A 493 -18.40 4.07 8.68
C TYR A 493 -18.19 5.23 9.67
N ALA A 494 -17.84 6.41 9.20
CA ALA A 494 -17.66 7.59 10.03
C ALA A 494 -19.00 8.01 10.70
N LYS A 495 -18.97 8.43 11.97
CA LYS A 495 -20.15 8.95 12.66
C LYS A 495 -19.84 10.23 13.42
N ASN A 496 -20.65 11.28 13.20
CA ASN A 496 -20.46 12.60 13.80
C ASN A 496 -19.04 13.18 13.55
N TRP A 497 -18.49 12.99 12.36
CA TRP A 497 -17.23 13.62 11.98
C TRP A 497 -17.47 15.07 11.52
N VAL A 498 -16.49 15.93 11.80
CA VAL A 498 -16.45 17.30 11.31
C VAL A 498 -15.19 17.45 10.44
N ILE A 499 -15.37 17.77 9.17
CA ILE A 499 -14.30 18.08 8.22
C ILE A 499 -14.47 19.53 7.83
N SER A 500 -13.69 20.43 8.42
CA SER A 500 -13.93 21.86 8.28
C SER A 500 -12.67 22.69 8.16
N ASP A 501 -12.80 23.81 7.47
CA ASP A 501 -11.75 24.83 7.37
C ASP A 501 -10.43 24.29 6.76
N ASN A 502 -10.53 23.28 5.91
CA ASN A 502 -9.37 22.68 5.24
C ASN A 502 -9.22 23.24 3.82
N VAL A 503 -7.99 23.20 3.32
CA VAL A 503 -7.67 23.56 1.93
C VAL A 503 -7.16 22.32 1.20
N PHE A 504 -7.72 22.02 0.01
CA PHE A 504 -7.31 20.92 -0.86
C PHE A 504 -6.87 21.49 -2.20
N ILE A 505 -5.66 21.16 -2.65
CA ILE A 505 -5.11 21.68 -3.92
C ILE A 505 -4.48 20.54 -4.71
N GLY A 506 -4.88 20.37 -5.97
CA GLY A 506 -4.22 19.47 -6.92
C GLY A 506 -4.29 17.98 -6.53
N ILE A 507 -5.36 17.55 -5.87
CA ILE A 507 -5.59 16.13 -5.59
C ILE A 507 -6.13 15.47 -6.86
N GLN A 508 -5.21 14.92 -7.67
CA GLN A 508 -5.48 14.50 -9.03
C GLN A 508 -4.97 13.10 -9.32
N GLY A 509 -5.80 12.29 -9.95
CA GLY A 509 -5.42 11.00 -10.51
C GLY A 509 -4.72 11.12 -11.86
N ARG A 510 -4.17 10.02 -12.34
CA ARG A 510 -3.42 9.94 -13.60
C ARG A 510 -4.26 10.40 -14.82
N THR A 511 -5.52 10.03 -14.84
CA THR A 511 -6.46 10.37 -15.95
C THR A 511 -7.49 11.42 -15.55
N ARG A 512 -7.30 12.12 -14.43
CA ARG A 512 -8.20 13.15 -13.90
C ARG A 512 -9.56 12.60 -13.44
N GLU A 513 -9.56 11.36 -12.91
CA GLU A 513 -10.77 10.65 -12.47
C GLU A 513 -10.66 10.20 -11.00
N ALA A 514 -9.88 10.91 -10.18
CA ALA A 514 -9.81 10.63 -8.74
C ALA A 514 -11.16 10.86 -8.05
N ARG A 515 -11.45 10.05 -7.02
CA ARG A 515 -12.77 9.97 -6.40
C ARG A 515 -13.15 11.19 -5.56
N GLY A 516 -12.26 12.06 -5.20
CA GLY A 516 -12.58 13.27 -4.48
C GLY A 516 -11.52 13.75 -3.51
N ALA A 517 -11.47 15.08 -3.29
CA ALA A 517 -10.69 15.65 -2.21
C ALA A 517 -11.22 15.17 -0.84
N ILE A 518 -12.55 15.09 -0.71
CA ILE A 518 -13.23 14.51 0.47
C ILE A 518 -14.20 13.43 -0.02
N PHE A 519 -14.04 12.22 0.50
CA PHE A 519 -14.86 11.07 0.15
C PHE A 519 -15.30 10.33 1.42
N ILE A 520 -16.62 10.26 1.67
CA ILE A 520 -17.20 9.50 2.78
C ILE A 520 -18.24 8.52 2.25
N TRP A 521 -18.26 7.30 2.80
CA TRP A 521 -19.10 6.23 2.29
C TRP A 521 -19.29 5.08 3.30
N PHE A 522 -19.95 3.99 2.89
CA PHE A 522 -20.22 2.80 3.71
C PHE A 522 -20.81 3.15 5.08
N ASP A 523 -22.12 3.50 5.08
CA ASP A 523 -22.88 3.78 6.30
C ASP A 523 -22.28 4.89 7.17
N SER A 524 -21.70 5.93 6.54
CA SER A 524 -21.26 7.13 7.26
C SER A 524 -22.48 7.97 7.67
N GLN A 525 -22.52 8.45 8.91
CA GLN A 525 -23.70 9.06 9.49
C GLN A 525 -23.39 10.37 10.21
N ASP A 526 -24.32 11.34 10.11
CA ASP A 526 -24.30 12.57 10.89
C ASP A 526 -22.99 13.38 10.75
N CYS A 527 -22.31 13.27 9.58
CA CYS A 527 -21.06 13.96 9.31
C CYS A 527 -21.32 15.35 8.74
N VAL A 528 -20.48 16.32 9.10
CA VAL A 528 -20.52 17.69 8.61
C VAL A 528 -19.25 18.00 7.84
N ILE A 529 -19.40 18.47 6.58
CA ILE A 529 -18.32 18.91 5.71
C ILE A 529 -18.57 20.36 5.38
N GLU A 530 -17.80 21.26 5.97
CA GLU A 530 -18.09 22.69 5.90
C GLU A 530 -16.87 23.57 5.83
N ARG A 531 -16.99 24.73 5.19
CA ARG A 531 -15.94 25.75 5.09
C ARG A 531 -14.61 25.21 4.59
N ASN A 532 -14.65 24.23 3.67
CA ASN A 532 -13.45 23.74 3.00
C ASN A 532 -13.29 24.48 1.66
N ILE A 533 -12.04 24.68 1.29
CA ILE A 533 -11.63 25.26 0.01
C ILE A 533 -11.00 24.17 -0.83
N ILE A 534 -11.56 23.88 -2.00
CA ILE A 534 -11.13 22.79 -2.88
C ILE A 534 -10.79 23.38 -4.25
N ILE A 535 -9.50 23.28 -4.63
CA ILE A 535 -8.96 23.93 -5.82
C ILE A 535 -8.26 22.90 -6.69
N ASP A 536 -8.63 22.80 -7.96
CA ASP A 536 -7.98 21.96 -8.96
C ASP A 536 -7.81 20.49 -8.53
N CYS A 537 -8.82 19.95 -7.87
CA CYS A 537 -8.95 18.52 -7.59
C CYS A 537 -9.83 17.88 -8.67
N ASP A 538 -9.70 16.57 -8.92
CA ASP A 538 -10.54 15.93 -9.94
C ASP A 538 -12.02 15.95 -9.54
N ALA A 539 -12.33 15.56 -8.31
CA ALA A 539 -13.64 15.75 -7.71
C ALA A 539 -13.51 16.45 -6.36
N GLY A 540 -14.50 17.24 -6.00
CA GLY A 540 -14.53 17.96 -4.73
C GLY A 540 -14.97 17.06 -3.57
N ILE A 541 -16.29 16.97 -3.34
CA ILE A 541 -16.87 16.22 -2.22
C ILE A 541 -17.75 15.09 -2.75
N CYS A 542 -17.46 13.86 -2.36
CA CYS A 542 -18.25 12.69 -2.72
C CYS A 542 -18.91 12.08 -1.49
N LEU A 543 -20.24 12.08 -1.45
CA LEU A 543 -21.06 11.34 -0.50
C LEU A 543 -21.49 10.04 -1.17
N GLY A 544 -20.77 8.93 -0.85
CA GLY A 544 -21.08 7.62 -1.37
C GLY A 544 -20.30 7.19 -2.62
N ASN A 545 -20.60 5.97 -3.07
CA ASN A 545 -19.90 5.27 -4.14
C ASN A 545 -20.90 4.41 -4.93
N PRO A 546 -20.79 4.27 -6.26
CA PRO A 546 -21.55 3.27 -7.00
C PRO A 546 -21.38 1.83 -6.51
N HIS A 547 -20.23 1.49 -5.94
CA HIS A 547 -19.96 0.18 -5.35
C HIS A 547 -20.61 0.04 -3.98
N ARG A 548 -21.51 -0.95 -3.84
CA ARG A 548 -22.13 -1.35 -2.56
C ARG A 548 -21.58 -2.71 -2.12
N ALA A 549 -21.24 -2.83 -0.84
CA ALA A 549 -20.97 -4.13 -0.24
C ALA A 549 -22.28 -4.80 0.21
N ASN A 550 -22.28 -6.12 0.32
CA ASN A 550 -23.44 -6.86 0.82
C ASN A 550 -23.92 -6.33 2.18
N GLY A 551 -25.20 -5.97 2.24
CA GLY A 551 -25.84 -5.41 3.44
C GLY A 551 -25.61 -3.93 3.70
N ILE A 552 -25.00 -3.20 2.77
CA ILE A 552 -24.90 -1.73 2.79
C ILE A 552 -25.76 -1.17 1.67
N ASN A 553 -26.91 -0.63 2.00
CA ASN A 553 -27.84 -0.01 1.05
C ASN A 553 -27.64 1.52 0.97
N THR A 554 -27.26 2.15 2.07
CA THR A 554 -27.04 3.60 2.19
C THR A 554 -25.57 3.86 2.52
N HIS A 555 -24.94 4.76 1.78
CA HIS A 555 -23.56 5.17 2.04
C HIS A 555 -23.47 6.31 3.03
N CYS A 556 -24.35 7.31 2.90
CA CYS A 556 -24.33 8.48 3.77
C CYS A 556 -25.75 8.74 4.29
N LEU A 557 -25.88 8.90 5.60
CA LEU A 557 -27.14 9.13 6.30
C LEU A 557 -27.06 10.45 7.09
N ARG A 558 -27.96 11.39 6.84
CA ARG A 558 -28.05 12.69 7.53
C ARG A 558 -26.74 13.50 7.52
N CYS A 559 -25.92 13.35 6.47
CA CYS A 559 -24.70 14.13 6.32
C CYS A 559 -25.00 15.52 5.72
N VAL A 560 -24.24 16.52 6.14
CA VAL A 560 -24.41 17.90 5.70
C VAL A 560 -23.14 18.41 5.02
N VAL A 561 -23.29 18.97 3.82
CA VAL A 561 -22.23 19.63 3.05
C VAL A 561 -22.62 21.09 2.91
N ARG A 562 -21.91 22.02 3.55
CA ARG A 562 -22.28 23.45 3.54
C ARG A 562 -21.10 24.40 3.53
N ASN A 563 -21.31 25.60 3.00
CA ASN A 563 -20.33 26.69 3.01
C ASN A 563 -18.94 26.30 2.47
N ASN A 564 -18.85 25.47 1.42
CA ASN A 564 -17.59 25.11 0.81
C ASN A 564 -17.35 25.88 -0.50
N PHE A 565 -16.10 26.25 -0.77
CA PHE A 565 -15.65 26.73 -2.07
C PHE A 565 -15.06 25.58 -2.87
N ILE A 566 -15.51 25.40 -4.12
CA ILE A 566 -15.01 24.35 -5.02
C ILE A 566 -14.78 24.96 -6.41
N THR A 567 -13.58 24.80 -6.94
CA THR A 567 -13.25 25.26 -8.29
C THR A 567 -12.32 24.30 -9.04
N ARG A 568 -12.47 24.26 -10.36
CA ARG A 568 -11.70 23.37 -11.26
C ARG A 568 -11.81 21.88 -10.92
N ALA A 569 -12.96 21.44 -10.43
CA ALA A 569 -13.25 20.04 -10.15
C ALA A 569 -13.87 19.37 -11.39
N THR A 570 -13.03 18.87 -12.28
CA THR A 570 -13.41 18.39 -13.62
C THR A 570 -14.35 17.20 -13.62
N GLU A 571 -14.21 16.27 -12.66
CA GLU A 571 -15.11 15.12 -12.51
C GLU A 571 -16.43 15.48 -11.80
N GLY A 572 -16.41 16.43 -10.90
CA GLY A 572 -17.60 16.91 -10.22
C GLY A 572 -17.28 17.71 -8.97
N GLY A 573 -18.06 18.75 -8.70
CA GLY A 573 -17.92 19.55 -7.49
C GLY A 573 -18.43 18.78 -6.27
N ILE A 574 -19.71 18.43 -6.24
CA ILE A 574 -20.34 17.60 -5.21
C ILE A 574 -21.07 16.44 -5.89
N VAL A 575 -20.80 15.21 -5.46
CA VAL A 575 -21.44 13.99 -5.98
C VAL A 575 -22.14 13.27 -4.85
N THR A 576 -23.41 12.89 -5.02
CA THR A 576 -24.18 12.10 -4.05
C THR A 576 -24.60 10.77 -4.65
N VAL A 577 -24.41 9.68 -3.91
CA VAL A 577 -24.63 8.30 -4.37
C VAL A 577 -25.11 7.45 -3.21
N TYR A 578 -26.33 6.91 -3.30
CA TYR A 578 -26.95 6.12 -2.23
C TYR A 578 -26.96 6.86 -0.89
N THR A 579 -27.54 8.06 -0.89
CA THR A 579 -27.65 8.88 0.33
C THR A 579 -29.08 8.88 0.88
N GLN A 580 -29.22 9.15 2.17
CA GLN A 580 -30.52 9.29 2.82
C GLN A 580 -30.51 10.50 3.77
N ASP A 581 -31.51 11.36 3.67
CA ASP A 581 -31.72 12.56 4.50
C ASP A 581 -30.49 13.50 4.55
N CYS A 582 -29.68 13.49 3.49
CA CYS A 582 -28.51 14.36 3.39
C CYS A 582 -28.87 15.78 2.93
N LYS A 583 -27.98 16.74 3.19
CA LYS A 583 -28.20 18.14 2.85
C LYS A 583 -26.96 18.73 2.16
N VAL A 584 -27.18 19.48 1.09
CA VAL A 584 -26.16 20.25 0.34
C VAL A 584 -26.60 21.72 0.32
N LEU A 585 -26.00 22.53 1.19
CA LEU A 585 -26.51 23.87 1.54
C LEU A 585 -25.44 24.93 1.37
N ASN A 586 -25.80 26.07 0.75
CA ASN A 586 -24.94 27.25 0.70
C ASN A 586 -23.48 26.95 0.28
N ASN A 587 -23.24 26.10 -0.72
CA ASN A 587 -21.92 25.92 -1.30
C ASN A 587 -21.75 26.82 -2.53
N THR A 588 -20.52 27.25 -2.81
CA THR A 588 -20.17 27.95 -4.04
C THR A 588 -19.28 27.06 -4.90
N ILE A 589 -19.71 26.72 -6.10
CA ILE A 589 -18.98 25.87 -7.05
C ILE A 589 -18.79 26.65 -8.36
N HIS A 590 -17.54 26.85 -8.77
CA HIS A 590 -17.20 27.59 -9.98
C HIS A 590 -16.43 26.70 -10.97
N GLU A 591 -17.10 26.30 -12.04
CA GLU A 591 -16.54 25.58 -13.19
C GLU A 591 -17.38 25.88 -14.45
N PRO A 592 -17.33 27.11 -14.97
CA PRO A 592 -18.19 27.53 -16.11
C PRO A 592 -17.88 26.78 -17.41
N ALA A 593 -16.64 26.25 -17.53
CA ALA A 593 -16.20 25.48 -18.68
C ALA A 593 -16.40 23.96 -18.50
N SER A 594 -17.18 23.52 -17.51
CA SER A 594 -17.41 22.09 -17.25
C SER A 594 -18.04 21.39 -18.46
N ARG A 595 -17.29 20.52 -19.11
CA ARG A 595 -17.77 19.70 -20.24
C ARG A 595 -18.65 18.54 -19.79
N LEU A 596 -18.54 18.12 -18.54
CA LEU A 596 -19.28 17.00 -17.99
C LEU A 596 -20.61 17.40 -17.35
N GLY A 597 -20.83 18.68 -17.12
CA GLY A 597 -22.06 19.19 -16.51
C GLY A 597 -22.29 18.66 -15.08
N ARG A 598 -21.24 18.58 -14.25
CA ARG A 598 -21.28 17.90 -12.96
C ARG A 598 -20.92 18.77 -11.76
N LEU A 599 -21.35 20.04 -11.71
CA LEU A 599 -21.08 20.85 -10.52
C LEU A 599 -21.73 20.22 -9.28
N ILE A 600 -23.01 19.86 -9.35
CA ILE A 600 -23.64 18.93 -8.42
C ILE A 600 -24.22 17.78 -9.25
N ARG A 601 -23.84 16.55 -8.92
CA ARG A 601 -24.29 15.34 -9.59
C ARG A 601 -24.95 14.37 -8.62
N LEU A 602 -26.14 13.92 -8.93
CA LEU A 602 -26.92 12.97 -8.15
C LEU A 602 -27.04 11.68 -8.93
N VAL A 603 -26.64 10.55 -8.32
CA VAL A 603 -26.61 9.25 -8.99
C VAL A 603 -27.27 8.20 -8.09
N TYR A 604 -28.08 7.34 -8.64
CA TYR A 604 -28.86 6.30 -7.93
C TYR A 604 -29.79 6.88 -6.85
N ASP A 605 -30.03 6.16 -5.77
CA ASP A 605 -30.96 6.57 -4.72
C ASP A 605 -30.39 7.68 -3.83
N ASN A 606 -31.15 8.76 -3.62
CA ASN A 606 -30.79 9.89 -2.77
C ASN A 606 -32.05 10.35 -2.00
N ASP A 607 -32.64 9.46 -1.22
CA ASP A 607 -33.92 9.72 -0.56
C ASP A 607 -33.81 10.83 0.49
N GLY A 608 -34.75 11.75 0.49
CA GLY A 608 -34.80 12.87 1.44
C GLY A 608 -33.70 13.92 1.23
N LEU A 609 -32.94 13.88 0.12
CA LEU A 609 -31.88 14.85 -0.16
C LEU A 609 -32.45 16.27 -0.36
N LEU A 610 -31.89 17.24 0.36
CA LEU A 610 -32.15 18.67 0.23
C LEU A 610 -30.95 19.38 -0.38
N ILE A 611 -31.15 20.13 -1.47
CA ILE A 611 -30.15 20.98 -2.12
C ILE A 611 -30.66 22.43 -2.11
N ALA A 612 -30.05 23.31 -1.31
CA ALA A 612 -30.56 24.64 -1.10
C ALA A 612 -29.50 25.75 -1.09
N ASN A 613 -29.82 26.92 -1.64
CA ASN A 613 -29.01 28.13 -1.63
C ASN A 613 -27.57 27.95 -2.18
N ASN A 614 -27.31 26.94 -3.02
CA ASN A 614 -25.99 26.80 -3.62
C ASN A 614 -25.81 27.78 -4.78
N LEU A 615 -24.62 28.37 -4.91
CA LEU A 615 -24.22 29.19 -6.07
C LEU A 615 -23.39 28.28 -7.00
N LEU A 616 -23.97 27.97 -8.15
CA LEU A 616 -23.39 27.09 -9.16
C LEU A 616 -23.04 27.93 -10.41
N SER A 617 -21.79 28.40 -10.46
CA SER A 617 -21.28 29.13 -11.61
C SER A 617 -20.80 28.18 -12.71
N GLY A 618 -21.75 27.70 -13.50
CA GLY A 618 -21.55 26.71 -14.56
C GLY A 618 -22.85 25.96 -14.88
N PRO A 619 -22.75 24.70 -15.33
CA PRO A 619 -23.91 23.89 -15.66
C PRO A 619 -24.85 23.65 -14.48
N LYS A 620 -26.14 23.43 -14.81
CA LYS A 620 -27.18 23.12 -13.84
C LYS A 620 -26.91 21.80 -13.08
N ILE A 621 -27.64 21.62 -11.97
CA ILE A 621 -27.62 20.34 -11.21
C ILE A 621 -27.96 19.19 -12.16
N ARG A 622 -27.07 18.20 -12.20
CA ARG A 622 -27.24 16.98 -12.98
C ARG A 622 -27.88 15.88 -12.14
N ASN A 623 -29.17 15.71 -12.31
CA ASN A 623 -29.92 14.68 -11.60
C ASN A 623 -30.06 13.41 -12.46
N GLU A 624 -29.36 12.34 -12.06
CA GLU A 624 -29.45 10.98 -12.61
C GLU A 624 -30.04 10.01 -11.55
N SER A 625 -30.76 10.55 -10.56
CA SER A 625 -31.39 9.77 -9.48
C SER A 625 -32.89 9.62 -9.72
N ASP A 626 -33.43 8.46 -9.37
CA ASP A 626 -34.87 8.21 -9.39
C ASP A 626 -35.59 8.74 -8.15
N SER A 627 -34.85 9.16 -7.12
CA SER A 627 -35.40 9.68 -5.87
C SER A 627 -36.00 11.09 -6.05
N LYS A 628 -37.04 11.40 -5.26
CA LYS A 628 -37.59 12.76 -5.18
C LYS A 628 -36.65 13.68 -4.43
N ILE A 629 -35.99 14.59 -5.15
CA ILE A 629 -35.02 15.55 -4.62
C ILE A 629 -35.71 16.87 -4.33
N LYS A 630 -35.48 17.45 -3.15
CA LYS A 630 -35.93 18.78 -2.82
C LYS A 630 -34.86 19.82 -3.15
N THR A 631 -35.16 20.70 -4.08
CA THR A 631 -34.30 21.85 -4.45
C THR A 631 -34.93 23.14 -4.04
N ILE A 632 -34.17 24.07 -3.44
CA ILE A 632 -34.66 25.38 -2.98
C ILE A 632 -33.61 26.44 -3.31
N ASN A 633 -34.02 27.43 -4.10
CA ASN A 633 -33.32 28.70 -4.27
C ASN A 633 -31.81 28.57 -4.61
N ASN A 634 -31.43 27.61 -5.46
CA ASN A 634 -30.09 27.50 -5.98
C ASN A 634 -29.92 28.48 -7.15
N LEU A 635 -28.79 29.18 -7.23
CA LEU A 635 -28.43 30.04 -8.34
C LEU A 635 -27.58 29.25 -9.35
N GLU A 636 -28.15 28.94 -10.51
CA GLU A 636 -27.57 28.09 -11.55
C GLU A 636 -27.28 28.89 -12.83
N LYS A 637 -26.26 29.75 -12.76
CA LYS A 637 -25.79 30.54 -13.91
C LYS A 637 -24.32 30.92 -13.76
N ASP A 638 -23.68 31.28 -14.88
CA ASP A 638 -22.32 31.82 -14.80
C ASP A 638 -22.29 33.12 -13.95
N ALA A 639 -21.51 33.07 -12.90
CA ALA A 639 -21.29 34.14 -11.94
C ALA A 639 -19.80 34.53 -11.83
N THR A 640 -18.99 34.23 -12.86
CA THR A 640 -17.53 34.49 -12.85
C THR A 640 -17.18 35.92 -12.43
N ALA A 641 -17.94 36.93 -12.90
CA ALA A 641 -17.72 38.32 -12.56
C ALA A 641 -18.10 38.69 -11.11
N ALA A 642 -18.81 37.81 -10.42
CA ALA A 642 -19.27 38.02 -9.05
C ALA A 642 -18.20 37.71 -8.00
N PHE A 643 -17.09 37.04 -8.38
CA PHE A 643 -16.06 36.58 -7.46
C PHE A 643 -14.82 37.48 -7.44
N VAL A 644 -14.11 37.47 -6.31
CA VAL A 644 -12.87 38.22 -6.12
C VAL A 644 -11.77 37.73 -7.05
N ASN A 645 -11.47 36.43 -7.05
CA ASN A 645 -10.46 35.84 -7.94
C ASN A 645 -10.71 34.34 -8.17
N PRO A 646 -11.64 33.95 -9.03
CA PRO A 646 -12.02 32.59 -9.25
C PRO A 646 -10.90 31.75 -9.89
N SER A 647 -9.97 32.37 -10.63
CA SER A 647 -8.82 31.71 -11.24
C SER A 647 -7.86 31.16 -10.18
N GLN A 648 -7.78 31.77 -9.01
CA GLN A 648 -7.00 31.32 -7.86
C GLN A 648 -7.84 30.55 -6.82
N GLY A 649 -9.14 30.36 -7.10
CA GLY A 649 -10.05 29.65 -6.20
C GLY A 649 -10.67 30.55 -5.13
N ASN A 650 -10.46 31.87 -5.18
CA ASN A 650 -11.10 32.82 -4.29
C ASN A 650 -12.49 33.14 -4.81
N LEU A 651 -13.50 32.50 -4.21
CA LEU A 651 -14.90 32.62 -4.59
C LEU A 651 -15.71 33.55 -3.65
N HIS A 652 -15.04 34.41 -2.87
CA HIS A 652 -15.71 35.46 -2.11
C HIS A 652 -16.45 36.39 -3.03
N LEU A 653 -17.62 36.86 -2.61
CA LEU A 653 -18.49 37.71 -3.39
C LEU A 653 -17.92 39.13 -3.52
N THR A 654 -18.22 39.77 -4.62
CA THR A 654 -18.03 41.21 -4.82
C THR A 654 -19.38 41.88 -4.92
N PRO A 655 -19.48 43.23 -4.84
CA PRO A 655 -20.74 43.93 -5.05
C PRO A 655 -21.42 43.66 -6.41
N ARG A 656 -20.71 43.00 -7.33
CA ARG A 656 -21.28 42.56 -8.63
C ARG A 656 -22.15 41.33 -8.53
N ALA A 657 -22.19 40.66 -7.39
CA ALA A 657 -22.97 39.46 -7.15
C ALA A 657 -24.46 39.72 -6.84
N ALA A 658 -25.08 40.70 -7.52
CA ALA A 658 -26.45 41.15 -7.25
C ALA A 658 -27.52 40.05 -7.25
N ASP A 659 -27.30 38.95 -7.97
CA ASP A 659 -28.22 37.81 -8.02
C ASP A 659 -28.06 36.86 -6.80
N ALA A 660 -26.97 36.97 -6.07
CA ALA A 660 -26.70 36.17 -4.88
C ALA A 660 -26.95 36.94 -3.58
N ILE A 661 -26.62 38.25 -3.56
CA ILE A 661 -26.66 39.08 -2.35
C ILE A 661 -28.10 39.26 -1.86
N ASN A 662 -28.34 38.93 -0.58
CA ASN A 662 -29.63 39.01 0.10
C ASN A 662 -30.76 38.18 -0.57
N LYS A 663 -30.40 37.09 -1.26
CA LYS A 663 -31.35 36.26 -2.03
C LYS A 663 -31.52 34.83 -1.48
N ALA A 664 -30.72 34.38 -0.54
CA ALA A 664 -30.88 33.05 0.05
C ALA A 664 -32.12 32.95 0.93
N LYS A 665 -32.66 31.75 1.03
CA LYS A 665 -33.66 31.39 2.02
C LYS A 665 -32.97 31.14 3.37
N LEU A 666 -33.50 31.74 4.44
CA LEU A 666 -32.98 31.48 5.78
C LEU A 666 -33.13 29.99 6.14
N LEU A 667 -32.04 29.38 6.53
CA LEU A 667 -31.96 27.96 6.98
C LEU A 667 -31.36 27.91 8.37
N SER A 668 -32.05 27.22 9.29
CA SER A 668 -31.62 27.11 10.69
C SER A 668 -30.27 26.41 10.87
N GLU A 669 -29.90 25.58 9.91
CA GLU A 669 -28.63 24.84 9.92
C GLU A 669 -27.44 25.63 9.37
N VAL A 670 -27.66 26.82 8.79
CA VAL A 670 -26.60 27.63 8.18
C VAL A 670 -26.59 28.99 8.82
N THR A 671 -25.91 29.12 9.94
CA THR A 671 -25.88 30.34 10.78
C THR A 671 -24.67 31.22 10.53
N ASP A 672 -23.67 30.68 9.86
CA ASP A 672 -22.43 31.37 9.47
C ASP A 672 -22.10 31.11 7.99
N ASP A 673 -21.06 31.73 7.51
CA ASP A 673 -20.53 31.58 6.15
C ASP A 673 -19.18 30.84 6.12
N ILE A 674 -18.42 30.94 5.03
CA ILE A 674 -17.12 30.30 4.87
C ILE A 674 -16.05 30.89 5.80
N ASP A 675 -16.14 32.17 6.12
CA ASP A 675 -15.22 32.88 7.01
C ASP A 675 -15.67 32.88 8.47
N ARG A 676 -16.79 32.21 8.78
CA ARG A 676 -17.46 32.18 10.09
C ARG A 676 -18.14 33.50 10.45
N GLU A 677 -18.41 34.33 9.47
CA GLU A 677 -19.21 35.52 9.67
C GLU A 677 -20.69 35.16 9.86
N PRO A 678 -21.39 35.76 10.82
CA PRO A 678 -22.80 35.45 11.04
C PRO A 678 -23.69 35.86 9.84
N ARG A 679 -24.56 34.95 9.40
CA ARG A 679 -25.55 35.28 8.37
C ARG A 679 -26.70 36.09 8.93
N GLY A 680 -27.07 37.17 8.20
CA GLY A 680 -28.16 38.05 8.57
C GLY A 680 -29.56 37.45 8.31
N ALA A 681 -30.60 38.28 8.52
CA ALA A 681 -31.99 37.91 8.24
C ALA A 681 -32.28 37.69 6.75
N LYS A 682 -31.46 38.24 5.87
CA LYS A 682 -31.50 38.07 4.41
C LYS A 682 -30.13 37.60 3.94
N PRO A 683 -29.84 36.31 4.06
CA PRO A 683 -28.51 35.78 3.73
C PRO A 683 -28.25 35.76 2.22
N ASP A 684 -26.99 35.62 1.85
CA ASP A 684 -26.54 35.48 0.49
C ASP A 684 -26.60 34.02 -0.02
N ILE A 685 -26.86 33.86 -1.33
CA ILE A 685 -26.75 32.53 -1.96
C ILE A 685 -25.28 32.19 -2.16
N GLY A 686 -24.90 31.00 -1.75
CA GLY A 686 -23.51 30.51 -1.78
C GLY A 686 -22.87 30.42 -0.42
N ALA A 687 -21.57 30.17 -0.39
CA ALA A 687 -20.82 29.92 0.82
C ALA A 687 -20.34 31.19 1.55
N ASP A 688 -20.35 32.34 0.87
CA ASP A 688 -19.92 33.63 1.37
C ASP A 688 -21.09 34.56 1.70
N GLU A 689 -20.92 35.41 2.65
CA GLU A 689 -21.82 36.53 3.01
C GLU A 689 -21.06 37.84 2.78
N LEU A 690 -21.47 38.63 1.78
CA LEU A 690 -20.82 39.90 1.51
C LEU A 690 -21.13 40.92 2.64
N THR A 691 -20.15 41.13 3.48
CA THR A 691 -20.23 42.19 4.50
C THR A 691 -19.95 43.56 3.87
N PRO A 692 -20.72 44.60 4.21
CA PRO A 692 -20.59 45.95 3.62
C PRO A 692 -19.24 46.61 3.82
#